data_718772ec3849716bfc94c3335ef92bce
#
_entry.id   718772ec3849716bfc94c3335ef92bce
#
_cell.length_a   1.000
_cell.length_b   1.000
_cell.length_c   1.000
_cell.angle_alpha   90.00
_cell.angle_beta   90.00
_cell.angle_gamma   90.00
#
_symmetry.space_group_name_H-M   'P 1'
#
loop_
_entity.id
_entity.type
_entity.pdbx_description
1 polymer ?
#
loop_
_entity_poly.entity_id
_entity_poly.type
_entity_poly.pdbx_seq_one_letter_code
_entity_poly.pdbx_strand_id
1 'polypeptide(L)'
;MTEYRPPYRPGMWLGFFVFGLYVLTLAPTTAWWDASEYIATGHILGIPHPPGNPLFVALARTWSLLLAPLGLPVAVRINLLAAATSTIATYFFFLIGHRVLSAVVEERWMATVGSVCGAIMGATAYTVWSQSTVNEKVYTVSVAVVAATSWLALRWYDRRGEPAGLRALLLAVYLMALGSTNHLMSVLPAPALGLFVLMAGPAVLIQSRFWVRAVPLVVVALSFTIFLPIRAAQDPAINEGDPVCESATGVLVAIYSNGNSGCAPLAESLSRVQYAKPPLADRQAPFKDQALNYVQYFDWQWARGADVSELPAGARLPVTMLFVGLGFMGFLVLWRADRMIFTYIVVLTGTLSLGLIVYLNFKYGFSLAPHITDRAAHEVRERDYFFVASFILWGNMAGLGLAGFWTALSRRLGGGMAYRKAAPLLLVALIPLAYNWQWASRAGDYAARDWAYDLLMSVEPYGVLFTNGDNDTFPLWYLQEIEGVRGDVTVIVVQYLYTDWYPRQLKERTSPEIQRPFEERFAVNLYTASPVPDSAISRASDEILNAVASGRIPEDLRIPLGSVAVSYPAGVFLGRGHRLALSFIHDSIGQRPIYFASAGGLLRELGLQDWGVRHGIAMKLVMRDLEAEAPSDMVQGSPEMGGEWFDVDRSMALVRDIYQYRGIRDREIWQDRSTLNIPMQYQFLFAQLADVAAISGLPAEEVTQLAEDAAAMRIVALGGRRYVEGL
;
A
#
# COMPACT_ATOMS: atom_id res chain seq x y z
N MET A 1 -12.63 -34.99 30.05
CA MET A 1 -13.07 -33.87 29.19
C MET A 1 -13.36 -34.43 27.81
N THR A 2 -14.55 -34.20 27.26
CA THR A 2 -14.88 -34.60 25.88
C THR A 2 -13.93 -33.89 24.93
N GLU A 3 -13.35 -34.60 23.96
CA GLU A 3 -12.43 -34.05 22.96
C GLU A 3 -13.10 -32.89 22.22
N TYR A 4 -12.43 -31.72 22.20
CA TYR A 4 -12.93 -30.53 21.49
C TYR A 4 -12.99 -30.80 19.97
N ARG A 5 -14.17 -30.64 19.39
CA ARG A 5 -14.41 -30.77 17.94
C ARG A 5 -14.66 -29.40 17.32
N PRO A 6 -13.74 -28.91 16.46
CA PRO A 6 -13.89 -27.60 15.83
C PRO A 6 -15.11 -27.53 14.90
N PRO A 7 -15.83 -26.40 14.87
CA PRO A 7 -17.01 -26.21 14.01
C PRO A 7 -16.59 -25.75 12.59
N TYR A 8 -15.89 -26.61 11.86
CA TYR A 8 -15.38 -26.24 10.54
C TYR A 8 -16.47 -25.79 9.56
N ARG A 9 -17.63 -26.46 9.53
CA ARG A 9 -18.74 -26.10 8.63
C ARG A 9 -19.34 -24.72 8.93
N PRO A 10 -19.73 -24.39 10.19
CA PRO A 10 -20.15 -23.02 10.53
C PRO A 10 -19.11 -21.96 10.17
N GLY A 11 -17.83 -22.23 10.42
CA GLY A 11 -16.74 -21.34 10.04
C GLY A 11 -16.64 -21.11 8.52
N MET A 12 -16.88 -22.13 7.70
CA MET A 12 -16.91 -21.99 6.23
C MET A 12 -18.08 -21.09 5.78
N TRP A 13 -19.28 -21.25 6.35
CA TRP A 13 -20.40 -20.37 6.02
C TRP A 13 -20.14 -18.91 6.41
N LEU A 14 -19.53 -18.68 7.58
CA LEU A 14 -19.08 -17.35 7.97
C LEU A 14 -18.04 -16.80 6.97
N GLY A 15 -17.09 -17.65 6.56
CA GLY A 15 -16.10 -17.30 5.54
C GLY A 15 -16.77 -16.87 4.23
N PHE A 16 -17.74 -17.63 3.72
CA PHE A 16 -18.47 -17.23 2.51
C PHE A 16 -19.21 -15.90 2.66
N PHE A 17 -19.80 -15.65 3.83
CA PHE A 17 -20.45 -14.36 4.10
C PHE A 17 -19.43 -13.19 4.09
N VAL A 18 -18.32 -13.34 4.81
CA VAL A 18 -17.28 -12.29 4.88
C VAL A 18 -16.62 -12.09 3.51
N PHE A 19 -16.34 -13.15 2.77
CA PHE A 19 -15.82 -13.06 1.40
C PHE A 19 -16.80 -12.31 0.50
N GLY A 20 -18.10 -12.64 0.55
CA GLY A 20 -19.15 -11.94 -0.19
C GLY A 20 -19.21 -10.44 0.15
N LEU A 21 -19.07 -10.08 1.43
CA LEU A 21 -18.99 -8.69 1.88
C LEU A 21 -17.80 -7.95 1.25
N TYR A 22 -16.62 -8.58 1.27
CA TYR A 22 -15.41 -7.99 0.67
C TYR A 22 -15.53 -7.88 -0.86
N VAL A 23 -16.14 -8.85 -1.52
CA VAL A 23 -16.40 -8.79 -2.98
C VAL A 23 -17.36 -7.66 -3.35
N LEU A 24 -18.42 -7.44 -2.56
CA LEU A 24 -19.36 -6.32 -2.77
C LEU A 24 -18.72 -4.94 -2.63
N THR A 25 -17.64 -4.85 -1.87
CA THR A 25 -16.93 -3.59 -1.58
C THR A 25 -15.54 -3.52 -2.22
N LEU A 26 -15.24 -4.45 -3.14
CA LEU A 26 -13.93 -4.61 -3.77
C LEU A 26 -13.60 -3.45 -4.71
N ALA A 27 -12.33 -3.06 -4.76
CA ALA A 27 -11.82 -2.12 -5.75
C ALA A 27 -11.90 -2.73 -7.18
N PRO A 28 -12.49 -2.01 -8.14
CA PRO A 28 -12.67 -2.51 -9.52
C PRO A 28 -11.39 -2.47 -10.34
N THR A 29 -10.38 -1.75 -9.87
CA THR A 29 -9.10 -1.55 -10.53
C THR A 29 -7.98 -1.40 -9.48
N THR A 30 -6.88 -0.76 -9.86
CA THR A 30 -5.79 -0.43 -8.95
C THR A 30 -6.15 0.70 -7.99
N ALA A 31 -5.25 0.99 -7.03
CA ALA A 31 -5.37 2.09 -6.07
C ALA A 31 -4.02 2.77 -5.87
N TRP A 32 -3.99 3.81 -5.03
CA TRP A 32 -2.80 4.56 -4.66
C TRP A 32 -1.77 3.69 -3.91
N TRP A 33 -0.60 4.24 -3.71
CA TRP A 33 0.51 3.64 -3.00
C TRP A 33 0.98 2.34 -3.69
N ASP A 34 1.34 1.34 -2.91
CA ASP A 34 1.95 0.12 -3.42
C ASP A 34 0.94 -0.82 -4.13
N ALA A 35 -0.38 -0.50 -4.14
CA ALA A 35 -1.39 -1.34 -4.78
C ALA A 35 -1.08 -1.61 -6.24
N SER A 36 -0.76 -0.55 -6.98
CA SER A 36 -0.47 -0.61 -8.41
C SER A 36 0.76 -1.46 -8.70
N GLU A 37 1.81 -1.27 -7.93
CA GLU A 37 3.06 -2.03 -8.05
C GLU A 37 2.84 -3.52 -7.76
N TYR A 38 2.18 -3.85 -6.64
CA TYR A 38 1.93 -5.25 -6.29
C TYR A 38 0.98 -5.96 -7.25
N ILE A 39 -0.01 -5.27 -7.82
CA ILE A 39 -0.87 -5.82 -8.86
C ILE A 39 -0.06 -6.08 -10.13
N ALA A 40 0.75 -5.14 -10.55
CA ALA A 40 1.58 -5.27 -11.74
C ALA A 40 2.62 -6.39 -11.56
N THR A 41 3.45 -6.32 -10.53
CA THR A 41 4.51 -7.31 -10.26
C THR A 41 3.95 -8.71 -10.01
N GLY A 42 2.81 -8.83 -9.31
CA GLY A 42 2.12 -10.10 -9.12
C GLY A 42 1.66 -10.73 -10.43
N HIS A 43 1.21 -9.93 -11.40
CA HIS A 43 0.77 -10.45 -12.70
C HIS A 43 1.92 -10.80 -13.64
N ILE A 44 2.92 -9.91 -13.77
CA ILE A 44 4.05 -10.11 -14.71
C ILE A 44 5.21 -10.93 -14.14
N LEU A 45 5.11 -11.41 -12.89
CA LEU A 45 6.23 -11.96 -12.13
C LEU A 45 7.40 -10.97 -12.02
N GLY A 46 7.09 -9.69 -11.75
CA GLY A 46 8.08 -8.67 -11.50
C GLY A 46 8.69 -8.79 -10.09
N ILE A 47 9.64 -7.93 -9.80
CA ILE A 47 10.24 -7.79 -8.47
C ILE A 47 9.79 -6.44 -7.92
N PRO A 48 8.88 -6.41 -6.92
CA PRO A 48 8.49 -5.18 -6.25
C PRO A 48 9.61 -4.67 -5.34
N HIS A 49 9.43 -3.47 -4.80
CA HIS A 49 10.39 -2.83 -3.90
C HIS A 49 10.91 -3.77 -2.79
N PRO A 50 12.17 -3.58 -2.33
CA PRO A 50 12.78 -4.45 -1.32
C PRO A 50 11.91 -4.68 -0.08
N PRO A 51 11.79 -5.95 0.35
CA PRO A 51 12.63 -7.09 -0.01
C PRO A 51 12.13 -7.96 -1.18
N GLY A 52 11.26 -7.47 -2.07
CA GLY A 52 10.82 -8.18 -3.27
C GLY A 52 9.67 -9.19 -3.07
N ASN A 53 9.24 -9.48 -1.85
CA ASN A 53 8.05 -10.27 -1.45
C ASN A 53 7.76 -11.53 -2.30
N PRO A 54 8.71 -12.46 -2.50
CA PRO A 54 8.61 -13.53 -3.49
C PRO A 54 7.38 -14.44 -3.30
N LEU A 55 6.98 -14.74 -2.06
CA LEU A 55 5.79 -15.56 -1.81
C LEU A 55 4.53 -14.85 -2.32
N PHE A 56 4.40 -13.53 -2.09
CA PHE A 56 3.26 -12.79 -2.59
C PHE A 56 3.20 -12.82 -4.11
N VAL A 57 4.31 -12.51 -4.79
CA VAL A 57 4.36 -12.46 -6.25
C VAL A 57 3.94 -13.80 -6.86
N ALA A 58 4.45 -14.91 -6.34
CA ALA A 58 4.09 -16.25 -6.81
C ALA A 58 2.62 -16.60 -6.54
N LEU A 59 2.09 -16.25 -5.35
CA LEU A 59 0.68 -16.45 -5.01
C LEU A 59 -0.23 -15.60 -5.91
N ALA A 60 0.09 -14.32 -6.11
CA ALA A 60 -0.68 -13.40 -6.93
C ALA A 60 -0.71 -13.85 -8.41
N ARG A 61 0.45 -14.29 -8.93
CA ARG A 61 0.51 -14.86 -10.29
C ARG A 61 -0.36 -16.10 -10.44
N THR A 62 -0.17 -17.06 -9.54
CA THR A 62 -0.94 -18.32 -9.57
C THR A 62 -2.44 -18.05 -9.47
N TRP A 63 -2.84 -17.19 -8.54
CA TRP A 63 -4.22 -16.77 -8.33
C TRP A 63 -4.80 -16.04 -9.54
N SER A 64 -4.05 -15.10 -10.11
CA SER A 64 -4.45 -14.36 -11.32
C SER A 64 -4.67 -15.30 -12.50
N LEU A 65 -3.83 -16.31 -12.68
CA LEU A 65 -3.99 -17.33 -13.73
C LEU A 65 -5.19 -18.23 -13.50
N LEU A 66 -5.42 -18.68 -12.26
CA LEU A 66 -6.59 -19.50 -11.89
C LEU A 66 -7.92 -18.79 -12.19
N LEU A 67 -7.98 -17.47 -11.99
CA LEU A 67 -9.18 -16.67 -12.23
C LEU A 67 -9.26 -16.11 -13.66
N ALA A 68 -8.23 -16.28 -14.49
CA ALA A 68 -8.22 -15.78 -15.86
C ALA A 68 -9.41 -16.27 -16.74
N PRO A 69 -9.85 -17.55 -16.64
CA PRO A 69 -11.00 -18.04 -17.41
C PRO A 69 -12.32 -17.33 -17.10
N LEU A 70 -12.43 -16.62 -15.96
CA LEU A 70 -13.62 -15.85 -15.60
C LEU A 70 -13.72 -14.50 -16.35
N GLY A 71 -12.72 -14.12 -17.16
CA GLY A 71 -12.71 -12.85 -17.88
C GLY A 71 -12.59 -11.60 -17.01
N LEU A 72 -12.26 -11.74 -15.71
CA LEU A 72 -12.12 -10.62 -14.79
C LEU A 72 -10.84 -9.81 -15.08
N PRO A 73 -10.86 -8.47 -14.92
CA PRO A 73 -9.66 -7.63 -14.99
C PRO A 73 -8.57 -8.12 -14.01
N VAL A 74 -7.31 -7.94 -14.38
CA VAL A 74 -6.16 -8.41 -13.57
C VAL A 74 -6.20 -7.84 -12.15
N ALA A 75 -6.48 -6.53 -12.00
CA ALA A 75 -6.58 -5.90 -10.70
C ALA A 75 -7.66 -6.55 -9.81
N VAL A 76 -8.85 -6.80 -10.38
CA VAL A 76 -9.93 -7.49 -9.66
C VAL A 76 -9.49 -8.87 -9.20
N ARG A 77 -8.80 -9.65 -10.05
CA ARG A 77 -8.29 -10.97 -9.67
C ARG A 77 -7.35 -10.89 -8.48
N ILE A 78 -6.43 -9.94 -8.46
CA ILE A 78 -5.45 -9.80 -7.37
C ILE A 78 -6.08 -9.18 -6.12
N ASN A 79 -7.02 -8.24 -6.25
CA ASN A 79 -7.81 -7.74 -5.12
C ASN A 79 -8.63 -8.85 -4.47
N LEU A 80 -9.16 -9.81 -5.24
CA LEU A 80 -9.81 -11.01 -4.71
C LEU A 80 -8.88 -11.91 -3.88
N LEU A 81 -7.55 -11.89 -4.13
CA LEU A 81 -6.59 -12.58 -3.27
C LEU A 81 -6.53 -11.94 -1.88
N ALA A 82 -6.54 -10.60 -1.79
CA ALA A 82 -6.60 -9.91 -0.51
C ALA A 82 -7.89 -10.25 0.26
N ALA A 83 -9.05 -10.24 -0.41
CA ALA A 83 -10.34 -10.66 0.16
C ALA A 83 -10.31 -12.11 0.66
N ALA A 84 -9.76 -13.04 -0.13
CA ALA A 84 -9.68 -14.45 0.21
C ALA A 84 -8.76 -14.72 1.42
N THR A 85 -7.58 -14.11 1.46
CA THR A 85 -6.62 -14.29 2.56
C THR A 85 -7.12 -13.67 3.86
N SER A 86 -7.78 -12.50 3.82
CA SER A 86 -8.46 -11.92 4.98
C SER A 86 -9.63 -12.77 5.48
N THR A 87 -10.36 -13.39 4.57
CA THR A 87 -11.43 -14.36 4.92
C THR A 87 -10.84 -15.60 5.61
N ILE A 88 -9.70 -16.11 5.14
CA ILE A 88 -8.98 -17.21 5.79
C ILE A 88 -8.55 -16.83 7.21
N ALA A 89 -8.04 -15.61 7.40
CA ALA A 89 -7.70 -15.10 8.72
C ALA A 89 -8.93 -15.07 9.65
N THR A 90 -10.04 -14.52 9.17
CA THR A 90 -11.31 -14.45 9.89
C THR A 90 -11.81 -15.84 10.29
N TYR A 91 -11.70 -16.81 9.39
CA TYR A 91 -12.06 -18.22 9.65
C TYR A 91 -11.24 -18.80 10.80
N PHE A 92 -9.93 -18.62 10.82
CA PHE A 92 -9.09 -19.14 11.90
C PHE A 92 -9.36 -18.41 13.24
N PHE A 93 -9.56 -17.11 13.22
CA PHE A 93 -9.95 -16.38 14.44
C PHE A 93 -11.32 -16.82 14.96
N PHE A 94 -12.30 -17.11 14.09
CA PHE A 94 -13.55 -17.74 14.50
C PHE A 94 -13.32 -19.07 15.21
N LEU A 95 -12.44 -19.94 14.69
CA LEU A 95 -12.13 -21.25 15.32
C LEU A 95 -11.45 -21.05 16.69
N ILE A 96 -10.55 -20.08 16.83
CA ILE A 96 -9.91 -19.72 18.10
C ILE A 96 -10.96 -19.26 19.11
N GLY A 97 -11.82 -18.31 18.73
CA GLY A 97 -12.91 -17.81 19.58
C GLY A 97 -13.86 -18.92 20.02
N HIS A 98 -14.24 -19.81 19.11
CA HIS A 98 -15.11 -20.95 19.42
C HIS A 98 -14.43 -21.94 20.39
N ARG A 99 -13.12 -22.20 20.23
CA ARG A 99 -12.39 -23.06 21.18
C ARG A 99 -12.40 -22.48 22.60
N VAL A 100 -12.25 -21.17 22.71
CA VAL A 100 -12.28 -20.47 23.99
C VAL A 100 -13.69 -20.49 24.59
N LEU A 101 -14.70 -20.07 23.83
CA LEU A 101 -16.08 -20.01 24.34
C LEU A 101 -16.63 -21.38 24.71
N SER A 102 -16.28 -22.45 23.99
CA SER A 102 -16.69 -23.83 24.30
C SER A 102 -16.20 -24.33 25.66
N ALA A 103 -15.27 -23.63 26.31
CA ALA A 103 -14.79 -23.96 27.67
C ALA A 103 -15.59 -23.25 28.77
N VAL A 104 -16.37 -22.18 28.44
CA VAL A 104 -17.07 -21.33 29.44
C VAL A 104 -18.58 -21.25 29.25
N VAL A 105 -19.08 -21.59 28.05
CA VAL A 105 -20.53 -21.62 27.79
C VAL A 105 -21.03 -23.05 27.72
N GLU A 106 -22.25 -23.28 28.21
CA GLU A 106 -22.82 -24.61 28.32
C GLU A 106 -23.26 -25.20 26.96
N GLU A 107 -23.81 -24.30 26.11
CA GLU A 107 -24.39 -24.70 24.83
C GLU A 107 -23.47 -24.41 23.66
N ARG A 108 -23.16 -25.39 22.81
CA ARG A 108 -22.25 -25.22 21.64
C ARG A 108 -22.72 -24.15 20.67
N TRP A 109 -24.03 -23.98 20.47
CA TRP A 109 -24.56 -22.96 19.58
C TRP A 109 -24.26 -21.54 20.08
N MET A 110 -24.24 -21.32 21.41
CA MET A 110 -23.85 -20.04 21.99
C MET A 110 -22.38 -19.72 21.73
N ALA A 111 -21.50 -20.72 21.84
CA ALA A 111 -20.10 -20.58 21.47
C ALA A 111 -19.97 -20.20 19.98
N THR A 112 -20.76 -20.81 19.10
CA THR A 112 -20.77 -20.51 17.67
C THR A 112 -21.23 -19.07 17.42
N VAL A 113 -22.36 -18.65 17.99
CA VAL A 113 -22.91 -17.29 17.80
C VAL A 113 -21.94 -16.24 18.34
N GLY A 114 -21.39 -16.42 19.55
CA GLY A 114 -20.42 -15.49 20.11
C GLY A 114 -19.14 -15.37 19.28
N SER A 115 -18.68 -16.49 18.72
CA SER A 115 -17.48 -16.46 17.84
C SER A 115 -17.75 -15.83 16.50
N VAL A 116 -18.99 -15.97 15.95
CA VAL A 116 -19.43 -15.25 14.75
C VAL A 116 -19.42 -13.74 15.01
N CYS A 117 -19.94 -13.29 16.17
CA CYS A 117 -19.90 -11.87 16.54
C CYS A 117 -18.47 -11.33 16.57
N GLY A 118 -17.53 -12.06 17.22
CA GLY A 118 -16.13 -11.64 17.28
C GLY A 118 -15.44 -11.61 15.91
N ALA A 119 -15.71 -12.62 15.09
CA ALA A 119 -15.17 -12.69 13.73
C ALA A 119 -15.71 -11.55 12.84
N ILE A 120 -16.99 -11.21 12.93
CA ILE A 120 -17.59 -10.07 12.19
C ILE A 120 -16.98 -8.76 12.69
N MET A 121 -16.89 -8.51 14.01
CA MET A 121 -16.25 -7.31 14.57
C MET A 121 -14.82 -7.16 14.05
N GLY A 122 -14.03 -8.24 14.03
CA GLY A 122 -12.66 -8.22 13.53
C GLY A 122 -12.59 -7.99 12.02
N ALA A 123 -13.43 -8.67 11.24
CA ALA A 123 -13.45 -8.56 9.77
C ALA A 123 -13.95 -7.20 9.28
N THR A 124 -14.82 -6.52 10.04
CA THR A 124 -15.40 -5.22 9.68
C THR A 124 -14.75 -4.03 10.40
N ALA A 125 -13.68 -4.28 11.20
CA ALA A 125 -12.82 -3.22 11.68
C ALA A 125 -12.24 -2.44 10.48
N TYR A 126 -12.21 -1.11 10.55
CA TYR A 126 -11.95 -0.23 9.40
C TYR A 126 -10.71 -0.63 8.59
N THR A 127 -9.55 -0.68 9.22
CA THR A 127 -8.30 -1.02 8.54
C THR A 127 -8.32 -2.45 7.98
N VAL A 128 -8.89 -3.41 8.72
CA VAL A 128 -9.00 -4.80 8.25
C VAL A 128 -9.84 -4.89 6.99
N TRP A 129 -10.99 -4.22 6.97
CA TRP A 129 -11.88 -4.23 5.82
C TRP A 129 -11.27 -3.47 4.62
N SER A 130 -10.73 -2.28 4.85
CA SER A 130 -10.06 -1.47 3.81
C SER A 130 -8.92 -2.24 3.13
N GLN A 131 -8.07 -2.94 3.90
CA GLN A 131 -6.98 -3.76 3.36
C GLN A 131 -7.47 -5.07 2.70
N SER A 132 -8.72 -5.47 2.94
CA SER A 132 -9.31 -6.67 2.34
C SER A 132 -10.00 -6.41 1.00
N THR A 133 -10.29 -5.15 0.68
CA THR A 133 -11.02 -4.73 -0.54
C THR A 133 -10.11 -4.25 -1.66
N VAL A 134 -8.83 -4.08 -1.38
CA VAL A 134 -7.79 -3.74 -2.34
C VAL A 134 -6.47 -4.39 -1.92
N ASN A 135 -5.69 -4.85 -2.88
CA ASN A 135 -4.36 -5.37 -2.58
C ASN A 135 -3.34 -4.22 -2.49
N GLU A 136 -3.51 -3.35 -1.49
CA GLU A 136 -2.58 -2.24 -1.27
C GLU A 136 -1.22 -2.71 -0.74
N LYS A 137 -1.23 -3.76 0.06
CA LYS A 137 -0.04 -4.35 0.67
C LYS A 137 -0.15 -5.88 0.72
N VAL A 138 0.97 -6.54 0.96
CA VAL A 138 1.05 -8.00 1.13
C VAL A 138 0.56 -8.49 2.50
N TYR A 139 -0.07 -7.62 3.29
CA TYR A 139 -0.36 -7.88 4.71
C TYR A 139 -1.48 -8.89 4.92
N THR A 140 -2.48 -8.94 4.06
CA THR A 140 -3.59 -9.89 4.21
C THR A 140 -3.12 -11.35 4.20
N VAL A 141 -2.11 -11.66 3.37
CA VAL A 141 -1.41 -12.96 3.37
C VAL A 141 -0.74 -13.21 4.73
N SER A 142 -0.03 -12.21 5.26
CA SER A 142 0.64 -12.34 6.56
C SER A 142 -0.34 -12.47 7.72
N VAL A 143 -1.49 -11.77 7.68
CA VAL A 143 -2.55 -11.91 8.70
C VAL A 143 -3.16 -13.31 8.66
N ALA A 144 -3.33 -13.89 7.47
CA ALA A 144 -3.76 -15.29 7.34
C ALA A 144 -2.75 -16.26 7.97
N VAL A 145 -1.45 -16.02 7.78
CA VAL A 145 -0.38 -16.81 8.43
C VAL A 145 -0.40 -16.64 9.94
N VAL A 146 -0.55 -15.42 10.47
CA VAL A 146 -0.67 -15.16 11.92
C VAL A 146 -1.85 -15.90 12.51
N ALA A 147 -3.02 -15.84 11.88
CA ALA A 147 -4.24 -16.53 12.35
C ALA A 147 -4.11 -18.05 12.27
N ALA A 148 -3.59 -18.58 11.16
CA ALA A 148 -3.36 -20.02 10.98
C ALA A 148 -2.34 -20.56 11.99
N THR A 149 -1.23 -19.87 12.18
CA THR A 149 -0.19 -20.21 13.17
C THR A 149 -0.79 -20.23 14.58
N SER A 150 -1.60 -19.24 14.94
CA SER A 150 -2.27 -19.17 16.25
C SER A 150 -3.26 -20.33 16.44
N TRP A 151 -4.03 -20.67 15.42
CA TRP A 151 -4.90 -21.85 15.45
C TRP A 151 -4.10 -23.15 15.61
N LEU A 152 -3.02 -23.32 14.86
CA LEU A 152 -2.15 -24.49 14.94
C LEU A 152 -1.46 -24.60 16.31
N ALA A 153 -1.09 -23.48 16.95
CA ALA A 153 -0.59 -23.46 18.30
C ALA A 153 -1.61 -24.04 19.29
N LEU A 154 -2.89 -23.65 19.19
CA LEU A 154 -3.96 -24.22 20.01
C LEU A 154 -4.18 -25.70 19.70
N ARG A 155 -4.12 -26.11 18.43
CA ARG A 155 -4.23 -27.53 18.06
C ARG A 155 -3.08 -28.37 18.58
N TRP A 156 -1.84 -27.83 18.58
CA TRP A 156 -0.71 -28.46 19.24
C TRP A 156 -0.97 -28.61 20.74
N TYR A 157 -1.44 -27.58 21.38
CA TYR A 157 -1.72 -27.58 22.82
C TYR A 157 -2.81 -28.60 23.20
N ASP A 158 -3.91 -28.67 22.45
CA ASP A 158 -5.00 -29.64 22.67
C ASP A 158 -4.55 -31.09 22.50
N ARG A 159 -3.54 -31.34 21.63
CA ARG A 159 -3.05 -32.69 21.26
C ARG A 159 -1.57 -32.90 21.63
N ARG A 160 -1.16 -32.34 22.75
CA ARG A 160 0.21 -32.51 23.27
C ARG A 160 0.54 -33.98 23.49
N GLY A 161 1.73 -34.41 23.06
CA GLY A 161 2.17 -35.82 23.15
C GLY A 161 1.69 -36.72 22.03
N GLU A 162 0.73 -36.29 21.22
CA GLU A 162 0.28 -37.02 20.03
C GLU A 162 1.09 -36.65 18.78
N PRO A 163 1.20 -37.57 17.79
CA PRO A 163 1.80 -37.24 16.50
C PRO A 163 1.09 -36.08 15.75
N ALA A 164 -0.23 -35.95 15.95
CA ALA A 164 -1.03 -34.87 15.36
C ALA A 164 -0.66 -33.51 15.93
N GLY A 165 -0.40 -33.40 17.23
CA GLY A 165 0.07 -32.20 17.86
C GLY A 165 1.45 -31.77 17.32
N LEU A 166 2.41 -32.71 17.23
CA LEU A 166 3.72 -32.42 16.66
C LEU A 166 3.62 -31.91 15.22
N ARG A 167 2.76 -32.50 14.38
CA ARG A 167 2.52 -32.03 13.01
C ARG A 167 1.97 -30.60 12.99
N ALA A 168 1.04 -30.27 13.89
CA ALA A 168 0.51 -28.90 13.98
C ALA A 168 1.60 -27.88 14.34
N LEU A 169 2.48 -28.21 15.30
CA LEU A 169 3.60 -27.34 15.67
C LEU A 169 4.59 -27.14 14.50
N LEU A 170 4.96 -28.25 13.83
CA LEU A 170 5.86 -28.20 12.67
C LEU A 170 5.27 -27.37 11.52
N LEU A 171 3.96 -27.51 11.26
CA LEU A 171 3.26 -26.70 10.25
C LEU A 171 3.23 -25.22 10.65
N ALA A 172 3.03 -24.89 11.93
CA ALA A 172 3.10 -23.50 12.42
C ALA A 172 4.49 -22.88 12.18
N VAL A 173 5.56 -23.61 12.49
CA VAL A 173 6.94 -23.18 12.23
C VAL A 173 7.19 -22.99 10.73
N TYR A 174 6.75 -23.93 9.91
CA TYR A 174 6.88 -23.86 8.45
C TYR A 174 6.14 -22.65 7.86
N LEU A 175 4.88 -22.42 8.29
CA LEU A 175 4.08 -21.28 7.79
C LEU A 175 4.68 -19.93 8.20
N MET A 176 5.24 -19.79 9.40
CA MET A 176 5.94 -18.58 9.81
C MET A 176 7.21 -18.35 8.96
N ALA A 177 8.00 -19.39 8.73
CA ALA A 177 9.21 -19.30 7.92
C ALA A 177 8.88 -18.98 6.45
N LEU A 178 7.89 -19.65 5.86
CA LEU A 178 7.43 -19.35 4.49
C LEU A 178 6.81 -17.96 4.41
N GLY A 179 5.97 -17.60 5.36
CA GLY A 179 5.34 -16.28 5.44
C GLY A 179 6.36 -15.14 5.61
N SER A 180 7.53 -15.38 6.17
CA SER A 180 8.60 -14.36 6.25
C SER A 180 9.12 -13.95 4.88
N THR A 181 9.02 -14.82 3.86
CA THR A 181 9.34 -14.48 2.47
C THR A 181 8.23 -13.66 1.79
N ASN A 182 7.05 -13.55 2.44
CA ASN A 182 6.01 -12.57 2.11
C ASN A 182 6.27 -11.26 2.84
N HIS A 183 6.23 -11.28 4.17
CA HIS A 183 6.48 -10.11 5.01
C HIS A 183 6.81 -10.54 6.45
N LEU A 184 7.69 -9.76 7.13
CA LEU A 184 8.10 -10.02 8.52
C LEU A 184 6.94 -10.08 9.52
N MET A 185 5.79 -9.48 9.22
CA MET A 185 4.57 -9.61 10.03
C MET A 185 4.20 -11.09 10.30
N SER A 186 4.48 -11.98 9.37
CA SER A 186 4.20 -13.41 9.51
C SER A 186 4.94 -14.09 10.66
N VAL A 187 6.03 -13.51 11.14
CA VAL A 187 6.87 -14.03 12.24
C VAL A 187 6.45 -13.46 13.61
N LEU A 188 5.57 -12.47 13.66
CA LEU A 188 5.13 -11.85 14.91
C LEU A 188 4.50 -12.82 15.94
N PRO A 189 3.90 -13.97 15.56
CA PRO A 189 3.49 -14.97 16.53
C PRO A 189 4.64 -15.71 17.23
N ALA A 190 5.89 -15.62 16.74
CA ALA A 190 7.00 -16.42 17.26
C ALA A 190 7.27 -16.23 18.76
N PRO A 191 7.30 -15.00 19.34
CA PRO A 191 7.48 -14.83 20.79
C PRO A 191 6.36 -15.49 21.60
N ALA A 192 5.11 -15.32 21.17
CA ALA A 192 3.95 -15.95 21.82
C ALA A 192 4.00 -17.46 21.71
N LEU A 193 4.30 -18.02 20.53
CA LEU A 193 4.42 -19.46 20.31
C LEU A 193 5.59 -20.05 21.14
N GLY A 194 6.74 -19.39 21.14
CA GLY A 194 7.91 -19.82 21.91
C GLY A 194 7.62 -19.90 23.40
N LEU A 195 7.05 -18.85 23.99
CA LEU A 195 6.65 -18.86 25.41
C LEU A 195 5.58 -19.91 25.69
N PHE A 196 4.60 -20.05 24.79
CA PHE A 196 3.53 -21.05 24.94
C PHE A 196 4.08 -22.48 24.95
N VAL A 197 5.03 -22.80 24.06
CA VAL A 197 5.69 -24.11 24.02
C VAL A 197 6.52 -24.33 25.29
N LEU A 198 7.28 -23.33 25.74
CA LEU A 198 8.08 -23.41 26.97
C LEU A 198 7.21 -23.68 28.21
N MET A 199 6.04 -23.07 28.31
CA MET A 199 5.14 -23.23 29.45
C MET A 199 4.29 -24.49 29.37
N ALA A 200 3.77 -24.85 28.18
CA ALA A 200 2.79 -25.90 28.03
C ALA A 200 3.39 -27.29 27.75
N GLY A 201 4.60 -27.36 27.17
CA GLY A 201 5.21 -28.65 26.81
C GLY A 201 6.66 -28.54 26.37
N PRO A 202 7.59 -28.06 27.24
CA PRO A 202 8.99 -27.79 26.88
C PRO A 202 9.73 -29.06 26.42
N ALA A 203 9.26 -30.24 26.81
CA ALA A 203 9.84 -31.52 26.38
C ALA A 203 9.94 -31.70 24.87
N VAL A 204 9.11 -31.02 24.07
CA VAL A 204 9.22 -31.08 22.60
C VAL A 204 10.51 -30.48 22.08
N LEU A 205 11.03 -29.45 22.75
CA LEU A 205 12.24 -28.71 22.33
C LEU A 205 13.53 -29.51 22.58
N ILE A 206 13.54 -30.46 23.53
CA ILE A 206 14.70 -31.31 23.78
C ILE A 206 14.69 -32.60 22.93
N GLN A 207 13.62 -32.84 22.16
CA GLN A 207 13.50 -34.02 21.31
C GLN A 207 14.19 -33.79 19.98
N SER A 208 15.21 -34.59 19.65
CA SER A 208 15.90 -34.52 18.35
C SER A 208 14.95 -34.68 17.17
N ARG A 209 13.91 -35.52 17.30
CA ARG A 209 12.88 -35.71 16.26
C ARG A 209 12.14 -34.42 15.86
N PHE A 210 12.05 -33.44 16.77
CA PHE A 210 11.49 -32.12 16.43
C PHE A 210 12.46 -31.36 15.51
N TRP A 211 13.72 -31.20 15.92
CA TRP A 211 14.69 -30.41 15.18
C TRP A 211 15.07 -31.01 13.82
N VAL A 212 15.20 -32.34 13.75
CA VAL A 212 15.47 -33.07 12.49
C VAL A 212 14.38 -32.80 11.43
N ARG A 213 13.17 -32.43 11.86
CA ARG A 213 12.06 -32.09 10.94
C ARG A 213 11.88 -30.56 10.79
N ALA A 214 12.00 -29.79 11.87
CA ALA A 214 11.78 -28.35 11.86
C ALA A 214 12.84 -27.61 11.03
N VAL A 215 14.12 -27.96 11.20
CA VAL A 215 15.22 -27.29 10.49
C VAL A 215 15.10 -27.46 8.96
N PRO A 216 14.93 -28.66 8.39
CA PRO A 216 14.69 -28.79 6.94
C PRO A 216 13.45 -28.04 6.44
N LEU A 217 12.37 -28.01 7.21
CA LEU A 217 11.17 -27.27 6.84
C LEU A 217 11.44 -25.74 6.77
N VAL A 218 12.19 -25.20 7.73
CA VAL A 218 12.58 -23.78 7.71
C VAL A 218 13.52 -23.51 6.53
N VAL A 219 14.51 -24.37 6.29
CA VAL A 219 15.43 -24.24 5.14
C VAL A 219 14.66 -24.24 3.82
N VAL A 220 13.75 -25.20 3.63
CA VAL A 220 12.89 -25.26 2.42
C VAL A 220 11.99 -24.03 2.31
N ALA A 221 11.41 -23.54 3.42
CA ALA A 221 10.58 -22.35 3.39
C ALA A 221 11.36 -21.10 2.96
N LEU A 222 12.52 -20.86 3.56
CA LEU A 222 13.36 -19.70 3.25
C LEU A 222 14.00 -19.76 1.86
N SER A 223 14.27 -21.00 1.33
CA SER A 223 14.80 -21.16 -0.04
C SER A 223 13.86 -20.62 -1.11
N PHE A 224 12.58 -20.35 -0.78
CA PHE A 224 11.65 -19.69 -1.68
C PHE A 224 12.16 -18.31 -2.15
N THR A 225 13.00 -17.66 -1.37
CA THR A 225 13.67 -16.40 -1.71
C THR A 225 14.62 -16.51 -2.92
N ILE A 226 15.04 -17.74 -3.32
CA ILE A 226 15.82 -17.99 -4.55
C ILE A 226 15.05 -17.50 -5.80
N PHE A 227 13.72 -17.35 -5.70
CA PHE A 227 12.91 -16.74 -6.76
C PHE A 227 13.45 -15.38 -7.21
N LEU A 228 13.94 -14.54 -6.27
CA LEU A 228 14.37 -13.16 -6.58
C LEU A 228 15.55 -13.13 -7.56
N PRO A 229 16.73 -13.74 -7.30
CA PRO A 229 17.83 -13.68 -8.24
C PRO A 229 17.56 -14.43 -9.55
N ILE A 230 16.76 -15.52 -9.53
CA ILE A 230 16.36 -16.21 -10.76
C ILE A 230 15.49 -15.30 -11.63
N ARG A 231 14.57 -14.57 -11.01
CA ARG A 231 13.67 -13.70 -11.75
C ARG A 231 14.33 -12.41 -12.21
N ALA A 232 15.19 -11.82 -11.37
CA ALA A 232 16.00 -10.65 -11.74
C ALA A 232 16.85 -10.90 -12.98
N ALA A 233 17.50 -12.08 -13.06
CA ALA A 233 18.30 -12.48 -14.21
C ALA A 233 17.51 -12.64 -15.53
N GLN A 234 16.16 -12.60 -15.47
CA GLN A 234 15.27 -12.61 -16.65
C GLN A 234 14.78 -11.20 -17.03
N ASP A 235 15.29 -10.18 -16.38
CA ASP A 235 14.95 -8.76 -16.55
C ASP A 235 13.46 -8.47 -16.74
N PRO A 236 12.61 -8.68 -15.70
CA PRO A 236 11.20 -8.35 -15.79
C PRO A 236 11.00 -6.84 -15.90
N ALA A 237 9.89 -6.40 -16.52
CA ALA A 237 9.59 -4.98 -16.73
C ALA A 237 9.62 -4.13 -15.45
N ILE A 238 9.29 -4.72 -14.30
CA ILE A 238 9.52 -4.12 -12.97
C ILE A 238 10.51 -5.02 -12.23
N ASN A 239 11.72 -4.51 -12.00
CA ASN A 239 12.85 -5.24 -11.40
C ASN A 239 13.55 -4.35 -10.38
N GLU A 240 12.89 -4.11 -9.23
CA GLU A 240 13.43 -3.20 -8.23
C GLU A 240 14.56 -3.83 -7.42
N GLY A 241 15.61 -3.05 -7.22
CA GLY A 241 16.82 -3.49 -6.52
C GLY A 241 17.73 -4.39 -7.34
N ASP A 242 17.28 -4.87 -8.50
CA ASP A 242 18.04 -5.72 -9.43
C ASP A 242 18.88 -6.81 -8.72
N PRO A 243 18.26 -7.73 -7.95
CA PRO A 243 18.96 -8.69 -7.09
C PRO A 243 19.60 -9.84 -7.87
N VAL A 244 20.32 -9.55 -8.96
CA VAL A 244 21.05 -10.50 -9.78
C VAL A 244 22.30 -10.98 -9.03
N CYS A 245 22.57 -12.27 -9.10
CA CYS A 245 23.71 -12.92 -8.42
C CYS A 245 24.45 -13.86 -9.36
N GLU A 246 25.77 -13.78 -9.36
CA GLU A 246 26.62 -14.61 -10.20
C GLU A 246 26.87 -16.02 -9.63
N SER A 247 26.76 -16.20 -8.31
CA SER A 247 27.06 -17.49 -7.65
C SER A 247 25.91 -18.02 -6.79
N ALA A 248 25.61 -19.31 -6.92
CA ALA A 248 24.63 -20.00 -6.09
C ALA A 248 25.00 -19.97 -4.60
N THR A 249 26.29 -20.09 -4.26
CA THR A 249 26.76 -19.99 -2.88
C THR A 249 26.49 -18.60 -2.30
N GLY A 250 26.77 -17.53 -3.08
CA GLY A 250 26.46 -16.15 -2.68
C GLY A 250 24.97 -15.95 -2.41
N VAL A 251 24.08 -16.53 -3.22
CA VAL A 251 22.62 -16.51 -3.03
C VAL A 251 22.24 -17.17 -1.70
N LEU A 252 22.71 -18.40 -1.45
CA LEU A 252 22.39 -19.13 -0.22
C LEU A 252 22.89 -18.39 1.02
N VAL A 253 24.10 -17.85 0.97
CA VAL A 253 24.64 -17.05 2.08
C VAL A 253 23.80 -15.81 2.33
N ALA A 254 23.39 -15.07 1.29
CA ALA A 254 22.54 -13.90 1.44
C ALA A 254 21.18 -14.25 2.09
N ILE A 255 20.54 -15.32 1.65
CA ILE A 255 19.24 -15.77 2.17
C ILE A 255 19.35 -16.17 3.65
N TYR A 256 20.26 -17.05 4.00
CA TYR A 256 20.34 -17.60 5.36
C TYR A 256 21.03 -16.67 6.36
N SER A 257 21.77 -15.66 5.89
CA SER A 257 22.25 -14.55 6.72
C SER A 257 21.24 -13.40 6.85
N ASN A 258 20.08 -13.49 6.19
CA ASN A 258 19.08 -12.42 6.08
C ASN A 258 19.70 -11.10 5.58
N GLY A 259 20.51 -11.18 4.52
CA GLY A 259 21.12 -10.02 3.89
C GLY A 259 22.35 -9.44 4.58
N ASN A 260 22.89 -10.11 5.63
CA ASN A 260 24.11 -9.61 6.30
C ASN A 260 25.41 -9.90 5.52
N SER A 261 25.37 -10.83 4.57
CA SER A 261 26.52 -11.23 3.74
C SER A 261 26.05 -11.98 2.50
N GLY A 262 26.97 -12.32 1.59
CA GLY A 262 26.67 -13.07 0.37
C GLY A 262 26.71 -12.19 -0.87
N CYS A 263 25.86 -12.48 -1.84
CA CYS A 263 25.69 -11.69 -3.06
C CYS A 263 25.16 -10.28 -2.71
N ALA A 264 25.90 -9.23 -3.03
CA ALA A 264 25.61 -7.87 -2.60
C ALA A 264 24.21 -7.36 -3.04
N PRO A 265 23.78 -7.43 -4.32
CA PRO A 265 22.47 -6.93 -4.73
C PRO A 265 21.31 -7.61 -3.99
N LEU A 266 21.37 -8.93 -3.81
CA LEU A 266 20.37 -9.67 -3.05
C LEU A 266 20.42 -9.35 -1.56
N ALA A 267 21.62 -9.22 -0.98
CA ALA A 267 21.81 -8.87 0.43
C ALA A 267 21.28 -7.48 0.74
N GLU A 268 21.53 -6.49 -0.10
CA GLU A 268 21.00 -5.12 0.01
C GLU A 268 19.46 -5.07 -0.10
N SER A 269 18.89 -5.84 -1.03
CA SER A 269 17.44 -5.98 -1.15
C SER A 269 16.83 -6.60 0.12
N LEU A 270 17.36 -7.71 0.63
CA LEU A 270 16.85 -8.39 1.82
C LEU A 270 17.01 -7.55 3.10
N SER A 271 18.14 -6.86 3.26
CA SER A 271 18.40 -5.97 4.40
C SER A 271 17.73 -4.60 4.26
N ARG A 272 17.13 -4.29 3.10
CA ARG A 272 16.41 -3.03 2.83
C ARG A 272 17.28 -1.79 3.00
N VAL A 273 18.51 -1.84 2.53
CA VAL A 273 19.51 -0.75 2.67
C VAL A 273 18.97 0.57 2.13
N GLN A 274 18.23 0.56 1.02
CA GLN A 274 17.70 1.77 0.38
C GLN A 274 16.78 2.61 1.30
N TYR A 275 16.22 2.03 2.37
CA TYR A 275 15.33 2.76 3.30
C TYR A 275 16.07 3.40 4.47
N ALA A 276 17.38 3.18 4.61
CA ALA A 276 18.25 3.77 5.65
C ALA A 276 17.58 3.81 7.04
N LYS A 277 16.94 2.69 7.46
CA LYS A 277 16.17 2.65 8.70
C LYS A 277 17.06 2.95 9.91
N PRO A 278 16.71 3.97 10.73
CA PRO A 278 17.52 4.31 11.90
C PRO A 278 17.50 3.20 12.95
N PRO A 279 18.52 3.09 13.81
CA PRO A 279 18.54 2.17 14.93
C PRO A 279 17.34 2.35 15.85
N LEU A 280 16.86 1.28 16.47
CA LEU A 280 15.71 1.33 17.40
C LEU A 280 15.92 2.24 18.60
N ALA A 281 17.18 2.45 19.00
CA ALA A 281 17.54 3.35 20.10
C ALA A 281 17.41 4.84 19.73
N ASP A 282 17.53 5.15 18.43
CA ASP A 282 17.34 6.50 17.90
C ASP A 282 15.87 6.70 17.50
N ARG A 283 15.07 7.17 18.46
CA ARG A 283 13.63 7.32 18.29
C ARG A 283 13.30 8.47 17.34
N GLN A 284 12.52 8.19 16.29
CA GLN A 284 12.10 9.17 15.28
C GLN A 284 11.03 10.15 15.80
N ALA A 285 10.29 9.77 16.83
CA ALA A 285 9.37 10.60 17.61
C ALA A 285 9.34 10.10 19.05
N PRO A 286 8.91 10.91 20.04
CA PRO A 286 8.72 10.46 21.42
C PRO A 286 7.83 9.21 21.48
N PHE A 287 8.21 8.24 22.28
CA PHE A 287 7.45 6.97 22.40
C PHE A 287 5.98 7.20 22.78
N LYS A 288 5.68 8.23 23.58
CA LYS A 288 4.32 8.63 23.92
C LYS A 288 3.50 8.95 22.68
N ASP A 289 4.08 9.71 21.73
CA ASP A 289 3.38 10.13 20.53
C ASP A 289 3.21 8.96 19.54
N GLN A 290 4.20 8.07 19.47
CA GLN A 290 4.07 6.81 18.73
C GLN A 290 2.96 5.90 19.29
N ALA A 291 2.81 5.85 20.63
CA ALA A 291 1.72 5.13 21.28
C ALA A 291 0.37 5.82 21.05
N LEU A 292 0.31 7.15 21.10
CA LEU A 292 -0.90 7.92 20.78
C LEU A 292 -1.33 7.73 19.33
N ASN A 293 -0.39 7.57 18.41
CA ASN A 293 -0.69 7.26 17.00
C ASN A 293 -1.39 5.88 16.87
N TYR A 294 -0.93 4.87 17.62
CA TYR A 294 -1.64 3.59 17.68
C TYR A 294 -3.06 3.73 18.27
N VAL A 295 -3.22 4.55 19.32
CA VAL A 295 -4.55 4.82 19.92
C VAL A 295 -5.48 5.51 18.91
N GLN A 296 -4.96 6.46 18.12
CA GLN A 296 -5.69 7.10 17.03
C GLN A 296 -6.17 6.06 16.01
N TYR A 297 -5.27 5.18 15.55
CA TYR A 297 -5.61 4.11 14.61
C TYR A 297 -6.59 3.10 15.20
N PHE A 298 -6.47 2.80 16.49
CA PHE A 298 -7.42 1.95 17.21
C PHE A 298 -8.83 2.55 17.28
N ASP A 299 -8.92 3.88 17.49
CA ASP A 299 -10.20 4.60 17.49
C ASP A 299 -10.95 4.51 16.16
N TRP A 300 -10.22 4.50 15.04
CA TRP A 300 -10.83 4.37 13.72
C TRP A 300 -11.52 3.02 13.47
N GLN A 301 -11.13 1.99 14.19
CA GLN A 301 -11.54 0.62 13.83
C GLN A 301 -13.02 0.38 14.00
N TRP A 302 -13.69 1.05 14.93
CA TRP A 302 -15.00 0.62 15.41
C TRP A 302 -16.16 1.42 14.83
N ALA A 303 -15.95 2.69 14.50
CA ALA A 303 -16.99 3.56 13.95
C ALA A 303 -16.38 4.73 13.16
N ARG A 304 -15.54 4.46 12.15
CA ARG A 304 -14.83 5.49 11.38
C ARG A 304 -15.78 6.53 10.76
N GLY A 305 -16.97 6.10 10.30
CA GLY A 305 -17.97 6.96 9.68
C GLY A 305 -18.84 7.77 10.65
N ALA A 306 -18.64 7.63 11.97
CA ALA A 306 -19.40 8.44 12.94
C ALA A 306 -18.85 9.87 13.06
N ASP A 307 -17.61 10.11 12.63
CA ASP A 307 -16.97 11.42 12.68
C ASP A 307 -15.86 11.48 11.62
N VAL A 308 -15.75 12.61 10.91
CA VAL A 308 -14.76 12.82 9.84
C VAL A 308 -13.37 13.21 10.37
N SER A 309 -13.27 13.60 11.64
CA SER A 309 -11.98 13.97 12.27
C SER A 309 -10.98 12.84 12.23
N GLU A 310 -9.71 13.16 12.05
CA GLU A 310 -8.63 12.19 12.12
C GLU A 310 -8.24 11.85 13.56
N LEU A 311 -8.29 12.81 14.45
CA LEU A 311 -7.99 12.60 15.86
C LEU A 311 -9.18 11.93 16.58
N PRO A 312 -8.96 11.24 17.72
CA PRO A 312 -10.04 10.70 18.53
C PRO A 312 -11.07 11.79 18.86
N ALA A 313 -12.29 11.64 18.36
CA ALA A 313 -13.30 12.69 18.41
C ALA A 313 -14.55 12.26 19.17
N GLY A 314 -15.35 13.25 19.61
CA GLY A 314 -16.49 13.09 20.49
C GLY A 314 -17.50 12.03 20.06
N ALA A 315 -17.86 11.96 18.77
CA ALA A 315 -18.84 10.99 18.27
C ALA A 315 -18.35 9.54 18.25
N ARG A 316 -17.03 9.31 18.03
CA ARG A 316 -16.44 7.96 18.01
C ARG A 316 -16.08 7.46 19.40
N LEU A 317 -15.67 8.35 20.32
CA LEU A 317 -15.11 7.99 21.62
C LEU A 317 -15.99 7.03 22.44
N PRO A 318 -17.31 7.21 22.55
CA PRO A 318 -18.18 6.26 23.26
C PRO A 318 -18.13 4.85 22.69
N VAL A 319 -18.11 4.73 21.35
CA VAL A 319 -18.01 3.43 20.66
C VAL A 319 -16.64 2.80 20.92
N THR A 320 -15.57 3.57 20.81
CA THR A 320 -14.22 3.11 21.11
C THR A 320 -14.11 2.60 22.55
N MET A 321 -14.62 3.33 23.52
CA MET A 321 -14.64 2.90 24.93
C MET A 321 -15.47 1.63 25.14
N LEU A 322 -16.58 1.47 24.42
CA LEU A 322 -17.36 0.23 24.44
C LEU A 322 -16.51 -0.96 23.95
N PHE A 323 -15.80 -0.82 22.81
CA PHE A 323 -14.96 -1.89 22.27
C PHE A 323 -13.70 -2.15 23.11
N VAL A 324 -13.16 -1.14 23.79
CA VAL A 324 -12.12 -1.30 24.82
C VAL A 324 -12.66 -2.15 25.96
N GLY A 325 -13.80 -1.80 26.52
CA GLY A 325 -14.45 -2.53 27.63
C GLY A 325 -14.77 -3.99 27.25
N LEU A 326 -15.35 -4.20 26.07
CA LEU A 326 -15.65 -5.54 25.55
C LEU A 326 -14.37 -6.37 25.35
N GLY A 327 -13.30 -5.77 24.83
CA GLY A 327 -12.01 -6.45 24.66
C GLY A 327 -11.43 -6.92 25.99
N PHE A 328 -11.40 -6.06 27.02
CA PHE A 328 -10.97 -6.46 28.36
C PHE A 328 -11.87 -7.55 28.97
N MET A 329 -13.19 -7.46 28.78
CA MET A 329 -14.10 -8.54 29.17
C MET A 329 -13.77 -9.84 28.46
N GLY A 330 -13.38 -9.78 27.18
CA GLY A 330 -12.92 -10.94 26.41
C GLY A 330 -11.67 -11.58 27.00
N PHE A 331 -10.69 -10.80 27.43
CA PHE A 331 -9.53 -11.31 28.16
C PHE A 331 -9.91 -11.96 29.50
N LEU A 332 -10.91 -11.44 30.22
CA LEU A 332 -11.42 -12.07 31.43
C LEU A 332 -12.11 -13.40 31.14
N VAL A 333 -12.89 -13.48 30.07
CA VAL A 333 -13.50 -14.74 29.60
C VAL A 333 -12.42 -15.75 29.25
N LEU A 334 -11.39 -15.33 28.51
CA LEU A 334 -10.26 -16.16 28.11
C LEU A 334 -9.46 -16.66 29.34
N TRP A 335 -9.17 -15.79 30.31
CA TRP A 335 -8.51 -16.17 31.55
C TRP A 335 -9.26 -17.26 32.32
N ARG A 336 -10.61 -17.18 32.34
CA ARG A 336 -11.46 -18.18 32.98
C ARG A 336 -11.54 -19.48 32.18
N ALA A 337 -11.45 -19.39 30.86
CA ALA A 337 -11.49 -20.52 29.93
C ALA A 337 -10.23 -21.38 30.01
N ASP A 338 -9.06 -20.74 29.83
CA ASP A 338 -7.76 -21.44 29.81
C ASP A 338 -6.61 -20.41 29.99
N ARG A 339 -5.90 -20.53 31.11
CA ARG A 339 -4.79 -19.60 31.45
C ARG A 339 -3.61 -19.70 30.48
N MET A 340 -3.36 -20.87 29.90
CA MET A 340 -2.27 -21.04 28.94
C MET A 340 -2.59 -20.35 27.60
N ILE A 341 -3.81 -20.54 27.10
CA ILE A 341 -4.29 -19.83 25.91
C ILE A 341 -4.36 -18.33 26.15
N PHE A 342 -4.76 -17.90 27.37
CA PHE A 342 -4.73 -16.49 27.77
C PHE A 342 -3.31 -15.93 27.67
N THR A 343 -2.30 -16.61 28.21
CA THR A 343 -0.91 -16.15 28.12
C THR A 343 -0.46 -16.02 26.66
N TYR A 344 -0.78 -17.01 25.83
CA TYR A 344 -0.47 -16.95 24.40
C TYR A 344 -1.08 -15.71 23.72
N ILE A 345 -2.38 -15.48 23.91
CA ILE A 345 -3.10 -14.37 23.26
C ILE A 345 -2.65 -13.01 23.82
N VAL A 346 -2.36 -12.90 25.11
CA VAL A 346 -1.82 -11.63 25.71
C VAL A 346 -0.46 -11.30 25.12
N VAL A 347 0.46 -12.26 25.03
CA VAL A 347 1.78 -12.03 24.44
C VAL A 347 1.64 -11.71 22.95
N LEU A 348 0.79 -12.41 22.23
CA LEU A 348 0.50 -12.12 20.82
C LEU A 348 -0.05 -10.69 20.64
N THR A 349 -1.02 -10.29 21.48
CA THR A 349 -1.57 -8.91 21.45
C THR A 349 -0.48 -7.89 21.71
N GLY A 350 0.34 -8.13 22.72
CA GLY A 350 1.47 -7.26 23.05
C GLY A 350 2.48 -7.14 21.90
N THR A 351 2.78 -8.25 21.22
CA THR A 351 3.70 -8.24 20.06
C THR A 351 3.09 -7.49 18.87
N LEU A 352 1.81 -7.72 18.59
CA LEU A 352 1.10 -7.09 17.47
C LEU A 352 0.76 -5.60 17.71
N SER A 353 0.88 -5.09 18.91
CA SER A 353 0.65 -3.68 19.26
C SER A 353 1.94 -3.02 19.77
N LEU A 354 2.23 -3.16 21.05
CA LEU A 354 3.39 -2.52 21.69
C LEU A 354 4.73 -2.93 21.05
N GLY A 355 4.90 -4.21 20.73
CA GLY A 355 6.09 -4.72 20.04
C GLY A 355 6.29 -4.06 18.68
N LEU A 356 5.21 -3.90 17.92
CA LEU A 356 5.24 -3.20 16.64
C LEU A 356 5.53 -1.71 16.79
N ILE A 357 4.94 -1.01 17.76
CA ILE A 357 5.23 0.41 18.01
C ILE A 357 6.74 0.61 18.25
N VAL A 358 7.35 -0.27 19.07
CA VAL A 358 8.80 -0.22 19.34
C VAL A 358 9.60 -0.51 18.08
N TYR A 359 9.24 -1.57 17.35
CA TYR A 359 9.99 -2.03 16.17
C TYR A 359 9.90 -1.08 14.98
N LEU A 360 8.71 -0.52 14.71
CA LEU A 360 8.49 0.35 13.55
C LEU A 360 9.18 1.70 13.74
N ASN A 361 9.25 2.20 14.95
CA ASN A 361 9.96 3.44 15.28
C ASN A 361 9.56 4.62 14.39
N PHE A 362 8.24 4.82 14.18
CA PHE A 362 7.70 5.85 13.29
C PHE A 362 8.02 7.26 13.76
N LYS A 363 8.03 8.19 12.80
CA LYS A 363 7.89 9.63 13.01
C LYS A 363 6.51 9.95 13.60
N TYR A 364 6.17 11.22 13.75
CA TYR A 364 4.78 11.59 14.03
C TYR A 364 3.85 11.03 12.95
N GLY A 365 2.68 10.52 13.32
CA GLY A 365 1.66 10.11 12.35
C GLY A 365 1.29 11.25 11.42
N PHE A 366 0.87 10.95 10.20
CA PHE A 366 0.55 11.96 9.18
C PHE A 366 -0.39 13.04 9.69
N SER A 367 -1.46 12.67 10.40
CA SER A 367 -2.45 13.58 10.97
C SER A 367 -2.29 13.81 12.47
N LEU A 368 -1.35 13.14 13.14
CA LEU A 368 -1.06 13.34 14.55
C LEU A 368 -0.18 14.59 14.75
N ALA A 369 -0.36 15.28 15.87
CA ALA A 369 0.42 16.46 16.25
C ALA A 369 0.43 17.59 15.21
N PRO A 370 -0.74 18.11 14.76
CA PRO A 370 -0.84 19.11 13.70
C PRO A 370 -0.16 20.46 14.06
N HIS A 371 0.24 20.65 15.31
CA HIS A 371 1.01 21.82 15.76
C HIS A 371 2.49 21.77 15.35
N ILE A 372 2.99 20.60 14.93
CA ILE A 372 4.34 20.43 14.37
C ILE A 372 4.22 20.71 12.87
N THR A 373 4.71 21.85 12.41
CA THR A 373 4.56 22.30 11.02
C THR A 373 5.61 21.73 10.07
N ASP A 374 6.71 21.19 10.62
CA ASP A 374 7.74 20.53 9.82
C ASP A 374 7.23 19.19 9.29
N ARG A 375 6.93 19.16 7.99
CA ARG A 375 6.48 17.94 7.31
C ARG A 375 7.51 16.80 7.32
N ALA A 376 8.80 17.13 7.43
CA ALA A 376 9.84 16.10 7.49
C ALA A 376 9.83 15.32 8.82
N ALA A 377 9.23 15.87 9.87
CA ALA A 377 9.02 15.22 11.16
C ALA A 377 7.85 14.24 11.15
N HIS A 378 6.97 14.30 10.15
CA HIS A 378 5.80 13.42 10.03
C HIS A 378 6.05 12.26 9.07
N GLU A 379 5.24 11.18 9.24
CA GLU A 379 5.08 10.16 8.22
C GLU A 379 4.39 10.75 6.99
N VAL A 380 4.73 10.24 5.80
CA VAL A 380 4.17 10.72 4.52
C VAL A 380 2.71 10.28 4.33
N ARG A 381 2.25 9.28 5.09
CA ARG A 381 0.89 8.74 5.07
C ARG A 381 0.57 8.11 6.43
N GLU A 382 -0.71 7.79 6.64
CA GLU A 382 -1.10 7.00 7.80
C GLU A 382 -0.54 5.58 7.73
N ARG A 383 -0.20 5.00 8.89
CA ARG A 383 0.50 3.72 9.01
C ARG A 383 -0.33 2.66 9.76
N ASP A 384 -1.65 2.82 9.80
CA ASP A 384 -2.59 1.94 10.50
C ASP A 384 -2.55 0.49 10.00
N TYR A 385 -2.27 0.28 8.72
CA TYR A 385 -2.19 -1.03 8.08
C TYR A 385 -1.10 -1.95 8.67
N PHE A 386 -0.07 -1.43 9.30
CA PHE A 386 0.89 -2.27 10.03
C PHE A 386 0.27 -2.98 11.22
N PHE A 387 -0.80 -2.44 11.80
CA PHE A 387 -1.48 -2.96 12.97
C PHE A 387 -2.72 -3.80 12.64
N VAL A 388 -2.96 -4.12 11.37
CA VAL A 388 -4.15 -4.86 10.91
C VAL A 388 -4.38 -6.16 11.67
N ALA A 389 -3.31 -6.92 12.00
CA ALA A 389 -3.41 -8.15 12.79
C ALA A 389 -3.80 -7.89 14.26
N SER A 390 -3.41 -6.75 14.84
CA SER A 390 -3.84 -6.31 16.17
C SER A 390 -5.35 -6.04 16.20
N PHE A 391 -5.86 -5.35 15.19
CA PHE A 391 -7.26 -4.93 15.14
C PHE A 391 -8.22 -6.10 14.94
N ILE A 392 -7.91 -7.05 14.03
CA ILE A 392 -8.73 -8.25 13.86
C ILE A 392 -8.74 -9.11 15.13
N LEU A 393 -7.58 -9.24 15.82
CA LEU A 393 -7.49 -9.96 17.09
C LEU A 393 -8.31 -9.27 18.18
N TRP A 394 -8.23 -7.93 18.30
CA TRP A 394 -9.01 -7.18 19.28
C TRP A 394 -10.51 -7.32 19.04
N GLY A 395 -10.99 -7.24 17.78
CA GLY A 395 -12.38 -7.49 17.43
C GLY A 395 -12.86 -8.85 17.89
N ASN A 396 -12.02 -9.90 17.77
CA ASN A 396 -12.32 -11.23 18.31
C ASN A 396 -12.40 -11.23 19.83
N MET A 397 -11.49 -10.52 20.54
CA MET A 397 -11.57 -10.40 22.00
C MET A 397 -12.83 -9.64 22.42
N ALA A 398 -13.21 -8.57 21.73
CA ALA A 398 -14.47 -7.86 21.98
C ALA A 398 -15.69 -8.77 21.79
N GLY A 399 -15.67 -9.65 20.79
CA GLY A 399 -16.71 -10.66 20.60
C GLY A 399 -16.79 -11.70 21.71
N LEU A 400 -15.64 -12.16 22.25
CA LEU A 400 -15.62 -13.03 23.43
C LEU A 400 -16.23 -12.31 24.64
N GLY A 401 -15.93 -11.03 24.84
CA GLY A 401 -16.50 -10.20 25.90
C GLY A 401 -18.01 -10.03 25.74
N LEU A 402 -18.47 -9.73 24.52
CA LEU A 402 -19.90 -9.61 24.20
C LEU A 402 -20.63 -10.93 24.47
N ALA A 403 -20.09 -12.06 24.06
CA ALA A 403 -20.66 -13.37 24.31
C ALA A 403 -20.72 -13.70 25.80
N GLY A 404 -19.66 -13.36 26.54
CA GLY A 404 -19.60 -13.51 27.99
C GLY A 404 -20.67 -12.67 28.71
N PHE A 405 -20.84 -11.41 28.29
CA PHE A 405 -21.86 -10.52 28.82
C PHE A 405 -23.29 -10.99 28.46
N TRP A 406 -23.52 -11.36 27.21
CA TRP A 406 -24.80 -11.96 26.78
C TRP A 406 -25.19 -13.18 27.61
N THR A 407 -24.23 -14.10 27.83
CA THR A 407 -24.46 -15.29 28.67
C THR A 407 -24.77 -14.92 30.12
N ALA A 408 -24.03 -14.00 30.72
CA ALA A 408 -24.23 -13.55 32.09
C ALA A 408 -25.60 -12.87 32.28
N LEU A 409 -25.99 -12.01 31.34
CA LEU A 409 -27.30 -11.35 31.33
C LEU A 409 -28.44 -12.36 31.17
N SER A 410 -28.29 -13.33 30.26
CA SER A 410 -29.29 -14.38 30.06
C SER A 410 -29.53 -15.22 31.32
N ARG A 411 -28.46 -15.55 32.08
CA ARG A 411 -28.57 -16.25 33.36
C ARG A 411 -29.35 -15.43 34.40
N ARG A 412 -29.06 -14.10 34.49
CA ARG A 412 -29.75 -13.21 35.40
C ARG A 412 -31.24 -13.02 35.09
N LEU A 413 -31.64 -13.10 33.82
CA LEU A 413 -33.02 -12.99 33.36
C LEU A 413 -33.85 -14.28 33.53
N GLY A 414 -33.29 -15.34 34.14
CA GLY A 414 -34.02 -16.50 34.57
C GLY A 414 -33.97 -17.76 33.68
N GLY A 415 -32.98 -17.87 32.80
CA GLY A 415 -32.73 -19.09 31.97
C GLY A 415 -33.78 -19.34 30.88
N GLY A 416 -33.67 -20.42 30.14
CA GLY A 416 -34.65 -20.83 29.10
C GLY A 416 -34.77 -19.78 27.95
N MET A 417 -35.93 -19.14 27.81
CA MET A 417 -36.19 -18.12 26.80
C MET A 417 -35.39 -16.82 26.99
N ALA A 418 -34.65 -16.65 28.08
CA ALA A 418 -33.90 -15.44 28.39
C ALA A 418 -32.76 -15.14 27.38
N TYR A 419 -32.19 -16.15 26.72
CA TYR A 419 -31.21 -15.95 25.64
C TYR A 419 -31.79 -15.14 24.48
N ARG A 420 -33.06 -15.37 24.14
CA ARG A 420 -33.75 -14.59 23.11
C ARG A 420 -34.02 -13.17 23.55
N LYS A 421 -34.37 -12.93 24.82
CA LYS A 421 -34.61 -11.58 25.38
C LYS A 421 -33.32 -10.77 25.41
N ALA A 422 -32.16 -11.38 25.65
CA ALA A 422 -30.88 -10.73 25.67
C ALA A 422 -30.19 -10.67 24.28
N ALA A 423 -30.75 -11.33 23.24
CA ALA A 423 -30.17 -11.40 21.89
C ALA A 423 -29.96 -10.03 21.21
N PRO A 424 -30.79 -8.98 21.43
CA PRO A 424 -30.54 -7.66 20.84
C PRO A 424 -29.16 -7.08 21.19
N LEU A 425 -28.57 -7.49 22.32
CA LEU A 425 -27.20 -7.10 22.68
C LEU A 425 -26.17 -7.51 21.60
N LEU A 426 -26.41 -8.60 20.90
CA LEU A 426 -25.49 -9.10 19.86
C LEU A 426 -25.43 -8.17 18.64
N LEU A 427 -26.41 -7.28 18.47
CA LEU A 427 -26.39 -6.25 17.40
C LEU A 427 -25.19 -5.30 17.53
N VAL A 428 -24.58 -5.18 18.71
CA VAL A 428 -23.33 -4.45 18.92
C VAL A 428 -22.23 -4.95 17.97
N ALA A 429 -22.24 -6.23 17.60
CA ALA A 429 -21.29 -6.79 16.63
C ALA A 429 -21.41 -6.18 15.23
N LEU A 430 -22.51 -5.55 14.90
CA LEU A 430 -22.76 -4.92 13.59
C LEU A 430 -22.40 -3.43 13.55
N ILE A 431 -21.97 -2.85 14.67
CA ILE A 431 -21.56 -1.42 14.71
C ILE A 431 -20.43 -1.13 13.71
N PRO A 432 -19.30 -1.89 13.69
CA PRO A 432 -18.25 -1.62 12.72
C PRO A 432 -18.72 -1.82 11.28
N LEU A 433 -19.56 -2.82 11.01
CA LEU A 433 -20.15 -3.03 9.70
C LEU A 433 -20.94 -1.80 9.22
N ALA A 434 -21.77 -1.23 10.07
CA ALA A 434 -22.63 -0.10 9.72
C ALA A 434 -21.85 1.20 9.51
N TYR A 435 -20.93 1.53 10.43
CA TYR A 435 -20.22 2.81 10.40
C TYR A 435 -19.00 2.82 9.49
N ASN A 436 -18.38 1.66 9.23
CA ASN A 436 -17.17 1.60 8.41
C ASN A 436 -17.46 1.37 6.92
N TRP A 437 -18.69 1.02 6.52
CA TRP A 437 -19.05 0.64 5.15
C TRP A 437 -18.53 1.63 4.10
N GLN A 438 -18.82 2.90 4.25
CA GLN A 438 -18.44 3.92 3.25
C GLN A 438 -16.95 4.22 3.23
N TRP A 439 -16.28 4.12 4.38
CA TRP A 439 -14.85 4.36 4.50
C TRP A 439 -14.01 3.19 4.01
N ALA A 440 -14.48 1.96 4.20
CA ALA A 440 -13.77 0.75 3.81
C ALA A 440 -14.11 0.28 2.38
N SER A 441 -15.28 0.68 1.84
CA SER A 441 -15.68 0.31 0.49
C SER A 441 -14.82 1.00 -0.56
N ARG A 442 -14.34 0.21 -1.51
CA ARG A 442 -13.62 0.67 -2.71
C ARG A 442 -14.44 0.45 -3.99
N ALA A 443 -15.72 0.07 -3.84
CA ALA A 443 -16.61 -0.09 -4.99
C ALA A 443 -16.75 1.23 -5.78
N GLY A 444 -16.46 1.18 -7.07
CA GLY A 444 -16.48 2.37 -7.93
C GLY A 444 -15.24 3.29 -7.82
N ASP A 445 -14.19 2.89 -7.08
CA ASP A 445 -12.97 3.67 -6.96
C ASP A 445 -12.04 3.45 -8.17
N TYR A 446 -12.08 4.39 -9.11
CA TYR A 446 -11.21 4.42 -10.30
C TYR A 446 -10.15 5.54 -10.22
N ALA A 447 -10.06 6.29 -9.12
CA ALA A 447 -9.30 7.53 -9.06
C ALA A 447 -7.82 7.36 -9.43
N ALA A 448 -7.14 6.36 -8.87
CA ALA A 448 -5.71 6.15 -9.17
C ALA A 448 -5.47 5.76 -10.64
N ARG A 449 -6.34 4.91 -11.18
CA ARG A 449 -6.27 4.46 -12.57
C ARG A 449 -6.51 5.61 -13.55
N ASP A 450 -7.55 6.39 -13.31
CA ASP A 450 -7.94 7.47 -14.23
C ASP A 450 -6.94 8.62 -14.18
N TRP A 451 -6.48 9.01 -12.99
CA TRP A 451 -5.41 10.00 -12.87
C TRP A 451 -4.12 9.57 -13.59
N ALA A 452 -3.72 8.31 -13.48
CA ALA A 452 -2.55 7.80 -14.17
C ALA A 452 -2.75 7.78 -15.70
N TYR A 453 -3.97 7.47 -16.16
CA TYR A 453 -4.34 7.55 -17.57
C TYR A 453 -4.22 8.99 -18.07
N ASP A 454 -4.78 9.95 -17.34
CA ASP A 454 -4.76 11.36 -17.69
C ASP A 454 -3.32 11.89 -17.78
N LEU A 455 -2.45 11.47 -16.84
CA LEU A 455 -1.05 11.87 -16.84
C LEU A 455 -0.28 11.28 -18.04
N LEU A 456 -0.46 9.99 -18.34
CA LEU A 456 0.19 9.38 -19.51
C LEU A 456 -0.32 9.98 -20.84
N MET A 457 -1.60 10.29 -20.92
CA MET A 457 -2.20 10.90 -22.13
C MET A 457 -1.81 12.38 -22.30
N SER A 458 -1.31 13.05 -21.26
CA SER A 458 -0.75 14.39 -21.36
C SER A 458 0.63 14.44 -22.06
N VAL A 459 1.30 13.30 -22.15
CA VAL A 459 2.69 13.17 -22.64
C VAL A 459 2.70 12.81 -24.13
N GLU A 460 3.50 13.53 -24.90
CA GLU A 460 3.72 13.25 -26.34
C GLU A 460 4.42 11.90 -26.54
N PRO A 461 4.35 11.31 -27.76
CA PRO A 461 5.01 10.03 -28.06
C PRO A 461 6.49 10.03 -27.69
N TYR A 462 6.93 8.93 -27.06
CA TYR A 462 8.30 8.71 -26.55
C TYR A 462 8.77 9.73 -25.52
N GLY A 463 7.83 10.47 -24.89
CA GLY A 463 8.20 11.45 -23.87
C GLY A 463 8.87 10.81 -22.67
N VAL A 464 9.79 11.56 -22.06
CA VAL A 464 10.41 11.22 -20.78
C VAL A 464 9.64 11.95 -19.69
N LEU A 465 9.02 11.20 -18.78
CA LEU A 465 8.19 11.75 -17.72
C LEU A 465 8.86 11.53 -16.35
N PHE A 466 9.31 12.61 -15.72
CA PHE A 466 9.85 12.57 -14.36
C PHE A 466 8.73 12.58 -13.33
N THR A 467 8.76 11.59 -12.42
CA THR A 467 7.84 11.41 -11.29
C THR A 467 8.58 11.48 -9.97
N ASN A 468 7.86 11.79 -8.88
CA ASN A 468 8.50 12.08 -7.58
C ASN A 468 8.41 10.93 -6.57
N GLY A 469 7.36 10.10 -6.64
CA GLY A 469 7.16 9.03 -5.64
C GLY A 469 6.14 7.97 -6.07
N ASP A 470 5.68 7.19 -5.10
CA ASP A 470 4.87 6.00 -5.31
C ASP A 470 3.56 6.30 -6.05
N ASN A 471 2.86 7.36 -5.65
CA ASN A 471 1.53 7.70 -6.17
C ASN A 471 1.52 8.25 -7.60
N ASP A 472 2.60 8.89 -8.04
CA ASP A 472 2.74 9.39 -9.39
C ASP A 472 3.61 8.49 -10.28
N THR A 473 3.97 7.29 -9.79
CA THR A 473 4.76 6.29 -10.53
C THR A 473 4.03 4.95 -10.67
N PHE A 474 3.67 4.32 -9.57
CA PHE A 474 3.15 2.95 -9.59
C PHE A 474 1.84 2.78 -10.38
N PRO A 475 0.88 3.73 -10.32
CA PRO A 475 -0.28 3.66 -11.20
C PRO A 475 0.04 3.77 -12.69
N LEU A 476 1.11 4.48 -13.07
CA LEU A 476 1.59 4.53 -14.46
C LEU A 476 2.15 3.17 -14.90
N TRP A 477 2.99 2.54 -14.06
CA TRP A 477 3.49 1.18 -14.33
C TRP A 477 2.36 0.16 -14.46
N TYR A 478 1.33 0.26 -13.59
CA TYR A 478 0.15 -0.59 -13.71
C TYR A 478 -0.52 -0.43 -15.09
N LEU A 479 -0.74 0.80 -15.54
CA LEU A 479 -1.35 1.05 -16.85
C LEU A 479 -0.48 0.54 -17.99
N GLN A 480 0.83 0.77 -17.93
CA GLN A 480 1.76 0.34 -18.97
C GLN A 480 1.89 -1.18 -19.06
N GLU A 481 2.00 -1.87 -17.92
CA GLU A 481 2.31 -3.30 -17.85
C GLU A 481 1.05 -4.20 -17.86
N ILE A 482 -0.10 -3.68 -17.42
CA ILE A 482 -1.32 -4.47 -17.29
C ILE A 482 -2.36 -4.09 -18.34
N GLU A 483 -2.58 -2.79 -18.57
CA GLU A 483 -3.58 -2.31 -19.52
C GLU A 483 -2.98 -1.95 -20.90
N GLY A 484 -1.64 -1.96 -21.02
CA GLY A 484 -0.94 -1.64 -22.28
C GLY A 484 -1.13 -0.19 -22.71
N VAL A 485 -1.28 0.74 -21.76
CA VAL A 485 -1.51 2.15 -22.04
C VAL A 485 -0.17 2.87 -22.09
N ARG A 486 0.14 3.51 -23.24
CA ARG A 486 1.30 4.39 -23.43
C ARG A 486 2.62 3.78 -22.94
N GLY A 487 2.91 2.53 -23.35
CA GLY A 487 4.18 1.87 -23.08
C GLY A 487 5.40 2.54 -23.76
N ASP A 488 5.16 3.47 -24.68
CA ASP A 488 6.16 4.31 -25.33
C ASP A 488 6.75 5.40 -24.39
N VAL A 489 6.00 5.83 -23.36
CA VAL A 489 6.43 6.87 -22.42
C VAL A 489 7.42 6.27 -21.41
N THR A 490 8.57 6.94 -21.27
CA THR A 490 9.58 6.56 -20.27
C THR A 490 9.30 7.25 -18.94
N VAL A 491 8.82 6.47 -17.96
CA VAL A 491 8.57 6.97 -16.60
C VAL A 491 9.85 6.89 -15.78
N ILE A 492 10.31 8.02 -15.24
CA ILE A 492 11.53 8.13 -14.42
C ILE A 492 11.18 8.50 -12.99
N VAL A 493 11.40 7.58 -12.06
CA VAL A 493 11.29 7.83 -10.61
C VAL A 493 12.54 8.56 -10.14
N VAL A 494 12.42 9.82 -9.78
CA VAL A 494 13.58 10.66 -9.39
C VAL A 494 14.33 10.07 -8.20
N GLN A 495 13.61 9.52 -7.23
CA GLN A 495 14.23 8.92 -6.04
C GLN A 495 15.08 7.70 -6.36
N TYR A 496 14.73 6.93 -7.40
CA TYR A 496 15.51 5.75 -7.81
C TYR A 496 16.77 6.10 -8.59
N LEU A 497 16.90 7.32 -9.10
CA LEU A 497 18.17 7.80 -9.70
C LEU A 497 19.32 7.85 -8.68
N TYR A 498 19.04 7.77 -7.39
CA TYR A 498 20.07 7.65 -6.36
C TYR A 498 20.64 6.23 -6.19
N THR A 499 20.04 5.23 -6.84
CA THR A 499 20.51 3.83 -6.85
C THR A 499 21.40 3.54 -8.06
N ASP A 500 22.19 2.47 -8.00
CA ASP A 500 23.08 2.11 -9.11
C ASP A 500 22.38 1.32 -10.22
N TRP A 501 21.35 0.55 -9.87
CA TRP A 501 20.64 -0.32 -10.79
C TRP A 501 19.68 0.42 -11.73
N TYR A 502 18.98 1.44 -11.24
CA TYR A 502 17.88 2.07 -11.97
C TYR A 502 18.31 2.88 -13.21
N PRO A 503 19.36 3.74 -13.15
CA PRO A 503 19.85 4.45 -14.35
C PRO A 503 20.26 3.51 -15.49
N ARG A 504 20.85 2.36 -15.17
CA ARG A 504 21.24 1.33 -16.15
C ARG A 504 20.02 0.69 -16.82
N GLN A 505 19.01 0.30 -16.04
CA GLN A 505 17.76 -0.25 -16.57
C GLN A 505 17.02 0.75 -17.47
N LEU A 506 16.97 2.03 -17.09
CA LEU A 506 16.37 3.07 -17.92
C LEU A 506 17.07 3.20 -19.27
N LYS A 507 18.40 3.23 -19.29
CA LYS A 507 19.19 3.29 -20.51
C LYS A 507 18.90 2.07 -21.40
N GLU A 508 18.91 0.87 -20.85
CA GLU A 508 18.66 -0.37 -21.59
C GLU A 508 17.25 -0.40 -22.19
N ARG A 509 16.22 -0.12 -21.40
CA ARG A 509 14.82 -0.15 -21.83
C ARG A 509 14.43 0.92 -22.84
N THR A 510 15.24 1.97 -22.95
CA THR A 510 15.04 3.05 -23.92
C THR A 510 15.94 2.94 -25.14
N SER A 511 16.73 1.87 -25.25
CA SER A 511 17.49 1.58 -26.49
C SER A 511 16.55 1.34 -27.66
N PRO A 512 16.93 1.73 -28.89
CA PRO A 512 16.05 1.62 -30.06
C PRO A 512 15.48 0.22 -30.32
N GLU A 513 16.24 -0.81 -29.92
CA GLU A 513 15.90 -2.23 -30.13
C GLU A 513 14.83 -2.74 -29.13
N ILE A 514 14.74 -2.12 -27.94
CA ILE A 514 13.89 -2.57 -26.84
C ILE A 514 12.71 -1.63 -26.60
N GLN A 515 12.87 -0.34 -26.95
CA GLN A 515 11.86 0.69 -26.74
C GLN A 515 10.52 0.28 -27.35
N ARG A 516 9.46 0.27 -26.56
CA ARG A 516 8.10 -0.02 -27.03
C ARG A 516 7.63 1.05 -28.02
N PRO A 517 7.01 0.68 -29.16
CA PRO A 517 6.53 1.64 -30.14
C PRO A 517 5.28 2.38 -29.62
N PHE A 518 5.10 3.61 -30.09
CA PHE A 518 3.85 4.36 -29.90
C PHE A 518 2.73 3.70 -30.69
N GLU A 519 1.61 3.38 -30.06
CA GLU A 519 0.45 2.78 -30.69
C GLU A 519 -0.53 3.86 -31.18
N GLU A 520 -0.95 3.80 -32.45
CA GLU A 520 -1.86 4.79 -33.08
C GLU A 520 -3.19 4.97 -32.34
N ARG A 521 -3.68 3.95 -31.62
CA ARG A 521 -4.89 4.07 -30.78
C ARG A 521 -4.80 5.16 -29.70
N PHE A 522 -3.60 5.60 -29.36
CA PHE A 522 -3.36 6.69 -28.40
C PHE A 522 -3.10 8.04 -29.07
N ALA A 523 -3.20 8.15 -30.40
CA ALA A 523 -3.03 9.42 -31.08
C ALA A 523 -4.10 10.46 -30.69
N VAL A 524 -5.33 10.05 -30.48
CA VAL A 524 -6.49 10.83 -29.99
C VAL A 524 -6.63 12.23 -30.61
N ASN A 525 -6.22 12.37 -31.88
CA ASN A 525 -6.15 13.62 -32.65
C ASN A 525 -5.19 14.69 -32.11
N LEU A 526 -4.40 14.37 -31.07
CA LEU A 526 -3.41 15.28 -30.49
C LEU A 526 -1.97 14.93 -30.84
N TYR A 527 -1.72 13.66 -31.14
CA TYR A 527 -0.38 13.14 -31.35
C TYR A 527 -0.25 12.54 -32.73
N THR A 528 0.88 12.78 -33.38
CA THR A 528 1.25 12.14 -34.63
C THR A 528 2.20 11.00 -34.34
N ALA A 529 1.97 9.85 -34.94
CA ALA A 529 2.90 8.73 -34.87
C ALA A 529 4.28 9.18 -35.34
N SER A 530 5.30 8.89 -34.56
CA SER A 530 6.69 9.18 -34.86
C SER A 530 7.51 7.89 -34.76
N PRO A 531 8.66 7.79 -35.45
CA PRO A 531 9.52 6.63 -35.31
C PRO A 531 10.09 6.52 -33.89
N VAL A 532 10.52 5.32 -33.51
CA VAL A 532 11.27 5.09 -32.28
C VAL A 532 12.53 5.97 -32.31
N PRO A 533 12.87 6.67 -31.21
CA PRO A 533 14.09 7.46 -31.14
C PRO A 533 15.35 6.66 -31.44
N ASP A 534 16.32 7.25 -32.14
CA ASP A 534 17.53 6.60 -32.60
C ASP A 534 18.56 6.30 -31.49
N SER A 535 18.35 6.82 -30.29
CA SER A 535 19.22 6.60 -29.15
C SER A 535 18.46 6.39 -27.85
N ALA A 536 19.10 5.70 -26.89
CA ALA A 536 18.64 5.62 -25.50
C ALA A 536 18.62 7.00 -24.85
N ILE A 537 17.95 7.11 -23.68
CA ILE A 537 17.90 8.36 -22.89
C ILE A 537 19.27 8.77 -22.32
N SER A 538 20.28 7.91 -22.37
CA SER A 538 21.65 8.23 -21.99
C SER A 538 22.64 7.64 -22.97
N ARG A 539 23.64 8.44 -23.33
CA ARG A 539 24.81 8.05 -24.12
C ARG A 539 25.99 7.63 -23.25
N ALA A 540 25.92 7.86 -21.94
CA ALA A 540 26.98 7.51 -20.99
C ALA A 540 27.11 5.98 -20.87
N SER A 541 28.36 5.49 -20.63
CA SER A 541 28.58 4.10 -20.25
C SER A 541 28.02 3.82 -18.84
N ASP A 542 27.78 2.57 -18.53
CA ASP A 542 27.28 2.17 -17.20
C ASP A 542 28.28 2.53 -16.10
N GLU A 543 29.58 2.46 -16.40
CA GLU A 543 30.64 2.90 -15.49
C GLU A 543 30.51 4.40 -15.16
N ILE A 544 30.26 5.25 -16.16
CA ILE A 544 30.04 6.68 -15.97
C ILE A 544 28.75 6.93 -15.16
N LEU A 545 27.65 6.25 -15.48
CA LEU A 545 26.38 6.39 -14.74
C LEU A 545 26.54 6.02 -13.26
N ASN A 546 27.29 4.96 -12.97
CA ASN A 546 27.57 4.52 -11.60
C ASN A 546 28.55 5.47 -10.86
N ALA A 547 29.46 6.13 -11.57
CA ALA A 547 30.42 7.06 -11.00
C ALA A 547 29.82 8.44 -10.62
N VAL A 548 28.60 8.76 -11.10
CA VAL A 548 27.92 10.01 -10.75
C VAL A 548 27.64 10.04 -9.24
N ALA A 549 28.19 11.04 -8.55
CA ALA A 549 28.01 11.21 -7.10
C ALA A 549 27.36 12.56 -6.76
N SER A 550 26.72 12.61 -5.59
CA SER A 550 26.26 13.89 -5.01
C SER A 550 27.45 14.75 -4.59
N GLY A 551 27.36 16.06 -4.78
CA GLY A 551 28.44 16.94 -4.34
C GLY A 551 28.20 18.41 -4.69
N ARG A 552 29.07 19.27 -4.14
CA ARG A 552 29.10 20.68 -4.50
C ARG A 552 29.77 20.87 -5.86
N ILE A 553 29.27 21.84 -6.63
CA ILE A 553 29.86 22.21 -7.91
C ILE A 553 31.14 23.00 -7.62
N PRO A 554 32.31 22.62 -8.16
CA PRO A 554 33.58 23.28 -7.85
C PRO A 554 33.70 24.64 -8.52
N GLU A 555 33.12 24.82 -9.71
CA GLU A 555 33.17 26.03 -10.53
C GLU A 555 31.78 26.33 -11.09
N ASP A 556 31.55 27.55 -11.60
CA ASP A 556 30.29 27.87 -12.25
C ASP A 556 30.02 26.93 -13.42
N LEU A 557 28.85 26.24 -13.35
CA LEU A 557 28.44 25.25 -14.33
C LEU A 557 27.32 25.82 -15.18
N ARG A 558 27.50 25.85 -16.48
CA ARG A 558 26.46 26.18 -17.46
C ARG A 558 26.17 24.98 -18.33
N ILE A 559 24.93 24.53 -18.33
CA ILE A 559 24.47 23.38 -19.12
C ILE A 559 23.55 23.88 -20.22
N PRO A 560 23.94 23.77 -21.51
CA PRO A 560 23.08 24.14 -22.62
C PRO A 560 21.96 23.14 -22.79
N LEU A 561 20.73 23.62 -22.96
CA LEU A 561 19.53 22.83 -23.17
C LEU A 561 18.77 23.42 -24.38
N GLY A 562 19.11 22.97 -25.59
CA GLY A 562 18.57 23.56 -26.83
C GLY A 562 19.01 24.99 -27.02
N SER A 563 18.08 25.94 -27.14
CA SER A 563 18.37 27.36 -27.27
C SER A 563 18.54 28.09 -25.93
N VAL A 564 18.29 27.43 -24.81
CA VAL A 564 18.43 27.97 -23.44
C VAL A 564 19.57 27.29 -22.69
N ALA A 565 19.94 27.81 -21.51
CA ALA A 565 20.94 27.17 -20.66
C ALA A 565 20.61 27.38 -19.18
N VAL A 566 20.68 26.32 -18.40
CA VAL A 566 20.62 26.40 -16.94
C VAL A 566 22.00 26.66 -16.38
N SER A 567 22.12 27.53 -15.39
CA SER A 567 23.39 27.92 -14.76
C SER A 567 23.33 27.66 -13.25
N TYR A 568 24.38 27.07 -12.74
CA TYR A 568 24.55 26.79 -11.31
C TYR A 568 25.86 27.45 -10.86
N PRO A 569 25.83 28.36 -9.88
CA PRO A 569 27.05 28.94 -9.34
C PRO A 569 27.89 27.94 -8.57
N ALA A 570 29.19 28.18 -8.47
CA ALA A 570 30.10 27.41 -7.66
C ALA A 570 29.60 27.28 -6.21
N GLY A 571 29.77 26.13 -5.61
CA GLY A 571 29.34 25.83 -4.25
C GLY A 571 27.90 25.32 -4.12
N VAL A 572 27.05 25.38 -5.15
CA VAL A 572 25.72 24.79 -5.15
C VAL A 572 25.86 23.25 -5.00
N PHE A 573 25.01 22.66 -4.15
CA PHE A 573 24.96 21.22 -3.98
C PHE A 573 23.97 20.61 -4.97
N LEU A 574 24.43 19.68 -5.81
CA LEU A 574 23.59 18.86 -6.66
C LEU A 574 23.67 17.40 -6.20
N GLY A 575 22.52 16.82 -5.89
CA GLY A 575 22.39 15.40 -5.61
C GLY A 575 22.65 14.54 -6.86
N ARG A 576 23.03 13.28 -6.67
CA ARG A 576 23.22 12.30 -7.74
C ARG A 576 22.03 12.28 -8.71
N GLY A 577 20.80 12.18 -8.16
CA GLY A 577 19.57 12.14 -8.95
C GLY A 577 19.39 13.38 -9.83
N HIS A 578 19.72 14.58 -9.30
CA HIS A 578 19.67 15.84 -10.07
C HIS A 578 20.67 15.83 -11.24
N ARG A 579 21.89 15.36 -10.99
CA ARG A 579 22.94 15.28 -12.04
C ARG A 579 22.57 14.30 -13.14
N LEU A 580 22.02 13.13 -12.78
CA LEU A 580 21.56 12.14 -13.74
C LEU A 580 20.33 12.63 -14.52
N ALA A 581 19.37 13.30 -13.85
CA ALA A 581 18.22 13.90 -14.52
C ALA A 581 18.65 14.95 -15.56
N LEU A 582 19.59 15.84 -15.21
CA LEU A 582 20.15 16.83 -16.14
C LEU A 582 20.86 16.15 -17.33
N SER A 583 21.61 15.06 -17.09
CA SER A 583 22.25 14.31 -18.16
C SER A 583 21.23 13.66 -19.10
N PHE A 584 20.17 13.05 -18.56
CA PHE A 584 19.11 12.43 -19.34
C PHE A 584 18.31 13.48 -20.15
N ILE A 585 18.02 14.64 -19.55
CA ILE A 585 17.40 15.76 -20.26
C ILE A 585 18.31 16.19 -21.42
N HIS A 586 19.59 16.43 -21.17
CA HIS A 586 20.54 16.87 -22.19
C HIS A 586 20.67 15.87 -23.35
N ASP A 587 20.79 14.57 -23.04
CA ASP A 587 20.94 13.51 -24.05
C ASP A 587 19.67 13.24 -24.86
N SER A 588 18.49 13.60 -24.31
CA SER A 588 17.18 13.41 -24.94
C SER A 588 16.73 14.58 -25.83
N ILE A 589 17.42 15.72 -25.76
CA ILE A 589 17.05 16.93 -26.54
C ILE A 589 16.99 16.62 -28.04
N GLY A 590 15.88 17.06 -28.66
CA GLY A 590 15.64 16.87 -30.11
C GLY A 590 15.15 15.49 -30.52
N GLN A 591 15.15 14.50 -29.62
CA GLN A 591 14.66 13.16 -29.89
C GLN A 591 13.44 12.78 -29.06
N ARG A 592 13.35 13.25 -27.82
CA ARG A 592 12.30 12.92 -26.87
C ARG A 592 11.76 14.16 -26.18
N PRO A 593 10.43 14.36 -26.14
CA PRO A 593 9.83 15.41 -25.30
C PRO A 593 10.10 15.15 -23.82
N ILE A 594 10.34 16.20 -23.04
CA ILE A 594 10.63 16.11 -21.61
C ILE A 594 9.46 16.64 -20.82
N TYR A 595 8.99 15.85 -19.86
CA TYR A 595 7.84 16.13 -19.03
C TYR A 595 8.11 15.91 -17.54
N PHE A 596 7.34 16.60 -16.71
CA PHE A 596 7.34 16.46 -15.26
C PHE A 596 5.89 16.29 -14.79
N ALA A 597 5.67 15.36 -13.85
CA ALA A 597 4.35 15.10 -13.27
C ALA A 597 3.85 16.28 -12.40
N SER A 598 4.74 17.17 -11.97
CA SER A 598 4.40 18.33 -11.12
C SER A 598 5.36 19.48 -11.37
N ALA A 599 4.84 20.68 -11.48
CA ALA A 599 5.62 21.91 -11.58
C ALA A 599 6.46 22.22 -10.31
N GLY A 600 6.00 21.73 -9.17
CA GLY A 600 6.64 22.00 -7.87
C GLY A 600 7.74 21.02 -7.44
N GLY A 601 7.97 19.94 -8.23
CA GLY A 601 8.98 18.94 -7.94
C GLY A 601 10.32 19.22 -8.60
N LEU A 602 10.87 18.18 -9.23
CA LEU A 602 12.20 18.21 -9.87
C LEU A 602 12.39 19.40 -10.82
N LEU A 603 11.36 19.82 -11.56
CA LEU A 603 11.43 20.97 -12.48
C LEU A 603 11.96 22.23 -11.76
N ARG A 604 11.41 22.53 -10.58
CA ARG A 604 11.84 23.67 -9.76
C ARG A 604 13.20 23.44 -9.09
N GLU A 605 13.44 22.23 -8.60
CA GLU A 605 14.71 21.86 -7.95
C GLU A 605 15.90 21.99 -8.92
N LEU A 606 15.66 21.75 -10.20
CA LEU A 606 16.64 21.94 -11.26
C LEU A 606 16.70 23.40 -11.80
N GLY A 607 15.85 24.31 -11.32
CA GLY A 607 15.81 25.69 -11.81
C GLY A 607 15.32 25.80 -13.26
N LEU A 608 14.43 24.89 -13.68
CA LEU A 608 13.92 24.80 -15.06
C LEU A 608 12.47 25.33 -15.20
N GLN A 609 11.90 25.91 -14.15
CA GLN A 609 10.49 26.31 -14.10
C GLN A 609 10.13 27.39 -15.15
N ASP A 610 11.05 28.25 -15.52
CA ASP A 610 10.81 29.36 -16.46
C ASP A 610 10.58 28.86 -17.91
N TRP A 611 10.94 27.62 -18.17
CA TRP A 611 10.74 26.95 -19.47
C TRP A 611 9.66 25.86 -19.42
N GLY A 612 8.87 25.82 -18.36
CA GLY A 612 7.77 24.88 -18.21
C GLY A 612 6.49 25.36 -18.87
N VAL A 613 5.87 24.53 -19.71
CA VAL A 613 4.56 24.77 -20.32
C VAL A 613 3.62 23.67 -19.90
N ARG A 614 2.43 24.03 -19.44
CA ARG A 614 1.43 23.08 -18.98
C ARG A 614 0.70 22.43 -20.14
N HIS A 615 0.73 21.11 -20.17
CA HIS A 615 -0.04 20.22 -21.05
C HIS A 615 -1.00 19.41 -20.17
N GLY A 616 -2.19 19.93 -19.89
CA GLY A 616 -3.10 19.32 -18.92
C GLY A 616 -2.47 19.23 -17.52
N ILE A 617 -2.44 18.03 -16.90
CA ILE A 617 -1.82 17.86 -15.58
C ILE A 617 -0.29 17.70 -15.60
N ALA A 618 0.34 17.53 -16.77
CA ALA A 618 1.79 17.45 -16.92
C ALA A 618 2.42 18.80 -17.28
N MET A 619 3.72 18.95 -16.97
CA MET A 619 4.54 20.11 -17.37
C MET A 619 5.56 19.68 -18.42
N LYS A 620 5.49 20.24 -19.61
CA LYS A 620 6.48 20.05 -20.69
C LYS A 620 7.61 21.03 -20.54
N LEU A 621 8.86 20.58 -20.70
CA LEU A 621 10.01 21.45 -20.81
C LEU A 621 10.15 21.92 -22.25
N VAL A 622 9.99 23.23 -22.47
CA VAL A 622 10.15 23.89 -23.76
C VAL A 622 11.48 24.65 -23.76
N MET A 623 12.44 24.16 -24.55
CA MET A 623 13.81 24.64 -24.50
C MET A 623 14.00 25.90 -25.39
N ARG A 624 13.17 26.91 -25.13
CA ARG A 624 13.24 28.25 -25.75
C ARG A 624 12.84 29.34 -24.75
N ASP A 625 13.22 30.57 -25.02
CA ASP A 625 12.78 31.70 -24.23
C ASP A 625 11.33 32.05 -24.56
N LEU A 626 10.42 31.71 -23.63
CA LEU A 626 8.98 31.89 -23.80
C LEU A 626 8.56 33.37 -23.71
N GLU A 627 9.31 34.22 -22.99
CA GLU A 627 9.02 35.64 -22.94
C GLU A 627 9.35 36.37 -24.25
N ALA A 628 10.41 35.91 -24.92
CA ALA A 628 10.85 36.50 -26.19
C ALA A 628 10.24 35.88 -27.44
N GLU A 629 9.94 34.56 -27.40
CA GLU A 629 9.60 33.74 -28.57
C GLU A 629 8.42 32.80 -28.31
N ALA A 630 7.41 33.21 -27.51
CA ALA A 630 6.24 32.36 -27.26
C ALA A 630 5.46 32.05 -28.58
N PRO A 631 5.16 30.77 -28.89
CA PRO A 631 4.23 30.45 -29.93
C PRO A 631 2.83 31.04 -29.66
N SER A 632 2.04 31.27 -30.71
CA SER A 632 0.70 31.86 -30.60
C SER A 632 -0.33 31.01 -29.85
N ASP A 633 -0.08 29.72 -29.72
CA ASP A 633 -0.89 28.74 -29.00
C ASP A 633 -0.50 28.59 -27.51
N MET A 634 0.58 29.28 -27.09
CA MET A 634 1.03 29.30 -25.71
C MET A 634 0.68 30.62 -25.04
N VAL A 635 -0.05 30.58 -23.96
CA VAL A 635 -0.55 31.73 -23.21
C VAL A 635 -0.05 31.66 -21.77
N GLN A 636 0.46 32.78 -21.28
CA GLN A 636 0.83 32.92 -19.87
C GLN A 636 -0.38 33.33 -19.05
N GLY A 637 -0.65 32.55 -17.97
CA GLY A 637 -1.69 32.89 -17.01
C GLY A 637 -1.38 34.16 -16.22
N SER A 638 -2.40 34.71 -15.56
CA SER A 638 -2.24 35.88 -14.71
C SER A 638 -1.29 35.58 -13.54
N PRO A 639 -0.52 36.62 -13.08
CA PRO A 639 0.36 36.45 -11.91
C PRO A 639 -0.38 35.98 -10.65
N GLU A 640 -1.63 36.37 -10.48
CA GLU A 640 -2.50 35.97 -9.37
C GLU A 640 -2.78 34.46 -9.37
N MET A 641 -2.77 33.82 -10.56
CA MET A 641 -2.94 32.40 -10.76
C MET A 641 -1.62 31.64 -10.89
N GLY A 642 -0.49 32.30 -10.61
CA GLY A 642 0.84 31.68 -10.59
C GLY A 642 1.70 31.94 -11.84
N GLY A 643 1.17 32.56 -12.90
CA GLY A 643 1.93 33.01 -14.06
C GLY A 643 2.51 31.88 -14.93
N GLU A 644 1.98 30.64 -14.83
CA GLU A 644 2.44 29.49 -15.62
C GLU A 644 2.06 29.65 -17.10
N TRP A 645 2.90 29.13 -17.99
CA TRP A 645 2.59 29.02 -19.41
C TRP A 645 1.73 27.79 -19.71
N PHE A 646 0.77 27.94 -20.63
CA PHE A 646 -0.16 26.89 -21.08
C PHE A 646 -0.13 26.74 -22.59
N ASP A 647 -0.08 25.52 -23.09
CA ASP A 647 -0.61 25.14 -24.40
C ASP A 647 -2.14 24.99 -24.21
N VAL A 648 -2.87 26.06 -24.58
CA VAL A 648 -4.30 26.19 -24.25
C VAL A 648 -5.12 25.18 -25.04
N ASP A 649 -4.91 25.08 -26.38
CA ASP A 649 -5.67 24.20 -27.26
C ASP A 649 -5.51 22.74 -26.84
N ARG A 650 -4.26 22.32 -26.56
CA ARG A 650 -3.96 20.97 -26.09
C ARG A 650 -4.55 20.69 -24.72
N SER A 651 -4.40 21.62 -23.78
CA SER A 651 -4.94 21.42 -22.43
C SER A 651 -6.47 21.36 -22.44
N MET A 652 -7.13 22.15 -23.29
CA MET A 652 -8.59 22.08 -23.50
C MET A 652 -9.03 20.73 -24.07
N ALA A 653 -8.36 20.24 -25.11
CA ALA A 653 -8.66 18.94 -25.70
C ALA A 653 -8.44 17.81 -24.69
N LEU A 654 -7.37 17.85 -23.89
CA LEU A 654 -7.09 16.86 -22.84
C LEU A 654 -8.21 16.81 -21.81
N VAL A 655 -8.57 17.96 -21.22
CA VAL A 655 -9.55 17.98 -20.12
C VAL A 655 -10.98 17.69 -20.57
N ARG A 656 -11.33 17.94 -21.83
CA ARG A 656 -12.69 17.75 -22.35
C ARG A 656 -12.91 16.41 -22.99
N ASP A 657 -11.97 15.94 -23.82
CA ASP A 657 -12.20 14.83 -24.71
C ASP A 657 -11.49 13.54 -24.28
N ILE A 658 -10.43 13.65 -23.43
CA ILE A 658 -9.52 12.55 -23.16
C ILE A 658 -9.52 12.12 -21.70
N TYR A 659 -9.49 13.07 -20.77
CA TYR A 659 -9.38 12.76 -19.35
C TYR A 659 -10.58 12.00 -18.80
N GLN A 660 -10.29 11.15 -17.83
CA GLN A 660 -11.27 10.33 -17.15
C GLN A 660 -11.34 10.75 -15.67
N TYR A 661 -12.55 10.94 -15.16
CA TYR A 661 -12.76 11.49 -13.82
C TYR A 661 -13.55 10.54 -12.91
N ARG A 662 -13.63 9.25 -13.27
CA ARG A 662 -14.41 8.26 -12.52
C ARG A 662 -13.85 8.10 -11.11
N GLY A 663 -14.68 8.31 -10.09
CA GLY A 663 -14.26 8.23 -8.71
C GLY A 663 -13.38 9.40 -8.22
N ILE A 664 -13.23 10.47 -9.04
CA ILE A 664 -12.58 11.72 -8.65
C ILE A 664 -13.65 12.82 -8.47
N ARG A 665 -14.38 13.19 -9.53
CA ARG A 665 -15.22 14.39 -9.59
C ARG A 665 -16.35 14.46 -8.57
N ASP A 666 -17.02 13.34 -8.29
CA ASP A 666 -18.23 13.30 -7.46
C ASP A 666 -18.04 12.47 -6.17
N ARG A 667 -16.82 12.47 -5.62
CA ARG A 667 -16.48 11.62 -4.49
C ARG A 667 -17.06 12.20 -3.19
N GLU A 668 -17.86 11.39 -2.48
CA GLU A 668 -18.42 11.77 -1.18
C GLU A 668 -17.38 11.83 -0.06
N ILE A 669 -16.44 10.87 -0.07
CA ILE A 669 -15.36 10.75 0.92
C ILE A 669 -14.06 10.42 0.19
N TRP A 670 -13.01 11.20 0.43
CA TRP A 670 -11.65 10.85 0.05
C TRP A 670 -10.97 10.14 1.23
N GLN A 671 -10.85 8.82 1.15
CA GLN A 671 -10.45 7.99 2.28
C GLN A 671 -9.01 8.25 2.76
N ASP A 672 -8.09 8.49 1.83
CA ASP A 672 -6.68 8.73 2.16
C ASP A 672 -6.31 10.21 2.00
N ARG A 673 -6.29 10.92 3.10
CA ARG A 673 -5.99 12.36 3.11
C ARG A 673 -4.57 12.70 2.64
N SER A 674 -3.65 11.76 2.73
CA SER A 674 -2.27 11.97 2.27
C SER A 674 -2.16 12.06 0.74
N THR A 675 -3.20 11.66 0.01
CA THR A 675 -3.29 11.75 -1.45
C THR A 675 -4.20 12.90 -1.96
N LEU A 676 -4.63 13.81 -1.07
CA LEU A 676 -5.47 14.96 -1.46
C LEU A 676 -4.79 15.93 -2.44
N ASN A 677 -3.46 15.88 -2.54
CA ASN A 677 -2.73 16.61 -3.57
C ASN A 677 -3.16 16.23 -5.00
N ILE A 678 -3.73 15.04 -5.21
CA ILE A 678 -4.20 14.59 -6.52
C ILE A 678 -5.44 15.37 -6.99
N PRO A 679 -6.58 15.36 -6.26
CA PRO A 679 -7.72 16.20 -6.64
C PRO A 679 -7.37 17.71 -6.62
N MET A 680 -6.43 18.15 -5.78
CA MET A 680 -5.92 19.52 -5.81
C MET A 680 -5.25 19.88 -7.15
N GLN A 681 -4.53 18.95 -7.79
CA GLN A 681 -3.95 19.19 -9.11
C GLN A 681 -5.03 19.49 -10.15
N TYR A 682 -6.14 18.75 -10.17
CA TYR A 682 -7.26 19.05 -11.06
C TYR A 682 -7.95 20.38 -10.73
N GLN A 683 -8.13 20.66 -9.43
CA GLN A 683 -8.69 21.95 -9.00
C GLN A 683 -7.86 23.13 -9.55
N PHE A 684 -6.53 23.08 -9.38
CA PHE A 684 -5.63 24.13 -9.88
C PHE A 684 -5.61 24.16 -11.40
N LEU A 685 -5.56 23.01 -12.07
CA LEU A 685 -5.59 22.94 -13.51
C LEU A 685 -6.83 23.64 -14.08
N PHE A 686 -8.03 23.30 -13.60
CA PHE A 686 -9.26 23.91 -14.09
C PHE A 686 -9.34 25.41 -13.80
N ALA A 687 -8.90 25.85 -12.61
CA ALA A 687 -8.88 27.25 -12.25
C ALA A 687 -7.91 28.07 -13.12
N GLN A 688 -6.69 27.57 -13.33
CA GLN A 688 -5.69 28.21 -14.17
C GLN A 688 -6.09 28.17 -15.67
N LEU A 689 -6.70 27.05 -16.11
CA LEU A 689 -7.17 26.93 -17.48
C LEU A 689 -8.35 27.88 -17.77
N ALA A 690 -9.23 28.15 -16.79
CA ALA A 690 -10.26 29.17 -16.92
C ALA A 690 -9.67 30.58 -17.09
N ASP A 691 -8.60 30.90 -16.37
CA ASP A 691 -7.86 32.18 -16.47
C ASP A 691 -7.25 32.34 -17.86
N VAL A 692 -6.46 31.38 -18.33
CA VAL A 692 -5.80 31.48 -19.65
C VAL A 692 -6.82 31.40 -20.79
N ALA A 693 -7.93 30.68 -20.64
CA ALA A 693 -9.03 30.63 -21.59
C ALA A 693 -9.69 32.02 -21.75
N ALA A 694 -9.90 32.74 -20.63
CA ALA A 694 -10.40 34.11 -20.65
C ALA A 694 -9.40 35.07 -21.31
N ILE A 695 -8.09 34.97 -21.02
CA ILE A 695 -7.04 35.77 -21.64
C ILE A 695 -6.99 35.48 -23.14
N SER A 696 -7.17 34.24 -23.57
CA SER A 696 -7.17 33.81 -24.98
C SER A 696 -8.43 34.21 -25.74
N GLY A 697 -9.46 34.74 -25.03
CA GLY A 697 -10.73 35.15 -25.66
C GLY A 697 -11.64 33.98 -26.03
N LEU A 698 -11.53 32.84 -25.35
CA LEU A 698 -12.47 31.74 -25.51
C LEU A 698 -13.90 32.14 -25.10
N PRO A 699 -14.96 31.44 -25.58
CA PRO A 699 -16.34 31.71 -25.23
C PRO A 699 -16.56 31.75 -23.72
N ALA A 700 -17.34 32.75 -23.25
CA ALA A 700 -17.60 32.92 -21.81
C ALA A 700 -18.26 31.69 -21.16
N GLU A 701 -19.03 30.92 -21.93
CA GLU A 701 -19.64 29.66 -21.49
C GLU A 701 -18.55 28.65 -21.12
N GLU A 702 -17.49 28.55 -21.91
CA GLU A 702 -16.36 27.64 -21.68
C GLU A 702 -15.56 28.03 -20.43
N VAL A 703 -15.30 29.32 -20.27
CA VAL A 703 -14.61 29.85 -19.07
C VAL A 703 -15.45 29.57 -17.81
N THR A 704 -16.78 29.77 -17.88
CA THR A 704 -17.69 29.49 -16.78
C THR A 704 -17.68 28.00 -16.41
N GLN A 705 -17.73 27.12 -17.42
CA GLN A 705 -17.71 25.66 -17.19
C GLN A 705 -16.41 25.21 -16.51
N LEU A 706 -15.26 25.74 -16.91
CA LEU A 706 -13.97 25.45 -16.26
C LEU A 706 -13.95 25.93 -14.80
N ALA A 707 -14.52 27.10 -14.51
CA ALA A 707 -14.63 27.61 -13.14
C ALA A 707 -15.55 26.73 -12.26
N GLU A 708 -16.67 26.22 -12.80
CA GLU A 708 -17.55 25.27 -12.14
C GLU A 708 -16.83 23.94 -11.87
N ASP A 709 -16.06 23.44 -12.84
CA ASP A 709 -15.26 22.24 -12.68
C ASP A 709 -14.18 22.40 -11.59
N ALA A 710 -13.52 23.56 -11.53
CA ALA A 710 -12.59 23.89 -10.46
C ALA A 710 -13.28 23.91 -9.09
N ALA A 711 -14.49 24.47 -9.01
CA ALA A 711 -15.28 24.49 -7.77
C ALA A 711 -15.71 23.08 -7.33
N ALA A 712 -16.10 22.22 -8.26
CA ALA A 712 -16.43 20.81 -7.98
C ALA A 712 -15.22 20.04 -7.45
N MET A 713 -14.06 20.20 -8.11
CA MET A 713 -12.80 19.56 -7.67
C MET A 713 -12.31 20.08 -6.33
N ARG A 714 -12.58 21.35 -5.98
CA ARG A 714 -12.27 21.89 -4.65
C ARG A 714 -12.94 21.14 -3.52
N ILE A 715 -14.21 20.73 -3.69
CA ILE A 715 -14.93 19.94 -2.69
C ILE A 715 -14.19 18.62 -2.44
N VAL A 716 -13.75 17.95 -3.50
CA VAL A 716 -13.00 16.68 -3.38
C VAL A 716 -11.62 16.92 -2.78
N ALA A 717 -10.94 17.99 -3.17
CA ALA A 717 -9.63 18.39 -2.63
C ALA A 717 -9.67 18.73 -1.12
N LEU A 718 -10.84 19.07 -0.59
CA LEU A 718 -11.07 19.25 0.86
C LEU A 718 -11.41 17.96 1.60
N GLY A 719 -11.51 16.82 0.91
CA GLY A 719 -11.80 15.51 1.50
C GLY A 719 -13.14 14.89 1.07
N GLY A 720 -13.87 15.55 0.16
CA GLY A 720 -15.16 15.14 -0.36
C GLY A 720 -16.35 15.86 0.31
N ARG A 721 -17.55 15.65 -0.25
CA ARG A 721 -18.77 16.38 0.16
C ARG A 721 -19.08 16.23 1.66
N ARG A 722 -18.96 15.02 2.19
CA ARG A 722 -19.25 14.77 3.62
C ARG A 722 -18.27 15.43 4.57
N TYR A 723 -17.02 15.58 4.15
CA TYR A 723 -16.03 16.28 4.95
C TYR A 723 -16.35 17.78 5.03
N VAL A 724 -16.78 18.37 3.90
CA VAL A 724 -17.16 19.79 3.81
C VAL A 724 -18.46 20.06 4.58
N GLU A 725 -19.45 19.15 4.53
CA GLU A 725 -20.72 19.27 5.26
C GLU A 725 -20.57 19.02 6.78
N GLY A 726 -19.53 18.30 7.20
CA GLY A 726 -19.22 18.04 8.61
C GLY A 726 -18.35 19.08 9.29
N LEU A 727 -17.80 20.02 8.49
CA LEU A 727 -17.10 21.22 8.97
C LEU A 727 -18.08 22.38 9.15
#